data_348defc099bcfb4a488c04ab182b417a
#
_entry.id   348defc099bcfb4a488c04ab182b417a
#
_cell.length_a   1.000
_cell.length_b   1.000
_cell.length_c   1.000
_cell.angle_alpha   90.00
_cell.angle_beta   90.00
_cell.angle_gamma   90.00
#
_symmetry.space_group_name_H-M   'P 1'
#
loop_
_entity.id
_entity.type
_entity.pdbx_description
1 polymer ?
#
loop_
_entity_poly.entity_id
_entity_poly.type
_entity_poly.pdbx_seq_one_letter_code
_entity_poly.pdbx_strand_id
1 'polypeptide(L)'
;MTLPTDETIAAKAHLLPLLRGAIAAASSQRLDDAEALLDRILAEEPGFADALHLKGHVALQRGQLAEAARLVQSAIDADFHFETYHETLGKIRLAQGDIATAKHCFGAALALNDKSLSAYTGLAQALLAEGDYDQAAAALRNGKAVNDRDPELRFLLGFTQMARGKPKKAMVNFRIALAHKPEEQRYRSAYARALRGLRLTRPDPDLIGSVLPLLGASGVEPRDLSALVESALLLEPMIAALKSLSGHASAEIALFLQSPNAPDLSQSRLLMAWLRHGLVSDRDLESLLTALRRGALTLGLGDPAALQRHAAWLAALAIRNFHAEFLDAETDEEKQRLELLRHRIRKALAKLPQGGDAPSGLLTLLGCYRPLYREDFVGLLPALAWPDNLQEMKRILLSEPLREIAIAAELPALTPIEDATSRDVRAMYEESPFPRWNQPVLGNDMPLARHLRALLPLQVIPEFHVERPHVLIAGCGTGLQAILAATTYRNADVLAIDLSRASLAYGKRKATELGIPGLRFAQADILKLGSLPDRFDVIESFGVLHHLREPAAGLAQLTTLLKPGGHMMLGLYSEIGRRDVVAARRLIAMHGYSDTPDDIRRFRADLERLDPELTERLRRSSAFHSLSDLRDLVFHRQEHRYLPHQLENLIRETRLEFLGFEFSTPDTLAQYRRQNPDDPRAVDFAHWAEFERQNPDLFANCYRFWLRKPA
;
A
#
# COMPACT_ATOMS: atom_id res chain seq x y z
N MET A 1 15.26 37.55 36.85
CA MET A 1 14.20 36.80 37.52
C MET A 1 14.88 35.73 38.37
N THR A 2 14.63 35.73 39.67
CA THR A 2 15.25 34.87 40.67
C THR A 2 14.81 33.41 40.44
N LEU A 3 15.77 32.47 40.47
CA LEU A 3 15.52 31.05 40.57
C LEU A 3 14.52 30.80 41.72
N PRO A 4 13.56 29.83 41.55
CA PRO A 4 12.65 29.51 42.63
C PRO A 4 13.46 29.10 43.86
N THR A 5 13.14 29.66 44.99
CA THR A 5 13.80 29.37 46.26
C THR A 5 13.49 27.92 46.67
N ASP A 6 14.40 27.29 47.43
CA ASP A 6 14.20 25.92 47.96
C ASP A 6 12.87 25.73 48.70
N GLU A 7 12.33 26.81 49.31
CA GLU A 7 11.01 26.83 49.92
C GLU A 7 9.84 26.63 48.93
N THR A 8 9.96 27.15 47.70
CA THR A 8 8.92 26.98 46.65
C THR A 8 8.91 25.57 46.13
N ILE A 9 10.09 24.89 46.07
CA ILE A 9 10.22 23.48 45.69
C ILE A 9 9.67 22.58 46.79
N ALA A 10 9.93 22.89 48.06
CA ALA A 10 9.42 22.15 49.21
C ALA A 10 7.89 22.23 49.35
N ALA A 11 7.29 23.40 49.06
CA ALA A 11 5.84 23.60 49.11
C ALA A 11 5.06 22.75 48.08
N LYS A 12 5.68 22.39 46.95
CA LYS A 12 5.07 21.58 45.86
C LYS A 12 5.42 20.11 45.91
N ALA A 13 6.26 19.69 46.87
CA ALA A 13 6.76 18.29 46.94
C ALA A 13 5.63 17.25 47.08
N HIS A 14 4.50 17.59 47.69
CA HIS A 14 3.33 16.71 47.85
C HIS A 14 2.59 16.44 46.54
N LEU A 15 2.72 17.29 45.52
CA LEU A 15 2.12 17.12 44.18
C LEU A 15 2.95 16.20 43.25
N LEU A 16 4.24 16.02 43.54
CA LEU A 16 5.14 15.21 42.73
C LEU A 16 4.70 13.73 42.56
N PRO A 17 4.17 13.05 43.57
CA PRO A 17 3.63 11.68 43.39
C PRO A 17 2.46 11.64 42.42
N LEU A 18 1.55 12.64 42.45
CA LEU A 18 0.43 12.74 41.52
C LEU A 18 0.93 12.98 40.09
N LEU A 19 1.92 13.86 39.89
CA LEU A 19 2.53 14.13 38.61
C LEU A 19 3.20 12.89 38.02
N ARG A 20 3.96 12.13 38.83
CA ARG A 20 4.55 10.86 38.42
C ARG A 20 3.47 9.83 38.02
N GLY A 21 2.37 9.76 38.78
CA GLY A 21 1.20 8.95 38.46
C GLY A 21 0.59 9.32 37.11
N ALA A 22 0.43 10.61 36.84
CA ALA A 22 -0.10 11.14 35.59
C ALA A 22 0.83 10.80 34.38
N ILE A 23 2.16 10.97 34.57
CA ILE A 23 3.15 10.57 33.54
C ILE A 23 3.05 9.07 33.23
N ALA A 24 2.98 8.22 34.27
CA ALA A 24 2.87 6.77 34.10
C ALA A 24 1.55 6.38 33.40
N ALA A 25 0.44 7.01 33.78
CA ALA A 25 -0.86 6.80 33.15
C ALA A 25 -0.85 7.22 31.65
N ALA A 26 -0.34 8.41 31.34
CA ALA A 26 -0.23 8.91 29.97
C ALA A 26 0.68 8.02 29.11
N SER A 27 1.82 7.55 29.65
CA SER A 27 2.75 6.64 28.97
C SER A 27 2.11 5.28 28.70
N SER A 28 1.15 4.86 29.54
CA SER A 28 0.39 3.59 29.38
C SER A 28 -0.91 3.78 28.59
N GLN A 29 -1.11 4.90 27.89
CA GLN A 29 -2.30 5.26 27.13
C GLN A 29 -3.61 5.32 27.96
N ARG A 30 -3.51 5.40 29.28
CA ARG A 30 -4.64 5.61 30.18
C ARG A 30 -4.89 7.11 30.36
N LEU A 31 -5.39 7.75 29.28
CA LEU A 31 -5.48 9.20 29.17
C LEU A 31 -6.46 9.83 30.18
N ASP A 32 -7.57 9.12 30.48
CA ASP A 32 -8.56 9.59 31.45
C ASP A 32 -8.01 9.59 32.88
N ASP A 33 -7.24 8.55 33.26
CA ASP A 33 -6.57 8.49 34.56
C ASP A 33 -5.50 9.60 34.68
N ALA A 34 -4.77 9.84 33.58
CA ALA A 34 -3.77 10.92 33.56
C ALA A 34 -4.43 12.27 33.74
N GLU A 35 -5.53 12.54 33.02
CA GLU A 35 -6.24 13.82 33.14
C GLU A 35 -6.84 14.02 34.53
N ALA A 36 -7.46 13.01 35.12
CA ALA A 36 -8.00 13.09 36.48
C ALA A 36 -6.94 13.46 37.55
N LEU A 37 -5.70 12.90 37.41
CA LEU A 37 -4.60 13.22 38.29
C LEU A 37 -4.10 14.67 38.07
N LEU A 38 -4.05 15.10 36.81
CA LEU A 38 -3.61 16.47 36.46
C LEU A 38 -4.64 17.51 36.93
N ASP A 39 -5.93 17.22 36.82
CA ASP A 39 -7.00 18.10 37.32
C ASP A 39 -6.90 18.31 38.83
N ARG A 40 -6.55 17.26 39.58
CA ARG A 40 -6.31 17.37 41.01
C ARG A 40 -5.13 18.26 41.33
N ILE A 41 -4.03 18.15 40.57
CA ILE A 41 -2.85 19.03 40.74
C ILE A 41 -3.22 20.48 40.45
N LEU A 42 -3.92 20.72 39.33
CA LEU A 42 -4.27 22.06 38.87
C LEU A 42 -5.41 22.71 39.71
N ALA A 43 -6.20 21.91 40.44
CA ALA A 43 -7.15 22.44 41.41
C ALA A 43 -6.45 23.02 42.63
N GLU A 44 -5.31 22.46 43.06
CA GLU A 44 -4.49 22.98 44.19
C GLU A 44 -3.54 24.06 43.73
N GLU A 45 -2.94 23.91 42.55
CA GLU A 45 -1.95 24.83 41.99
C GLU A 45 -2.25 25.10 40.50
N PRO A 46 -3.12 26.06 40.17
CA PRO A 46 -3.55 26.34 38.79
C PRO A 46 -2.42 26.73 37.84
N GLY A 47 -1.31 27.26 38.36
CA GLY A 47 -0.13 27.67 37.62
C GLY A 47 1.00 26.63 37.58
N PHE A 48 0.75 25.37 37.93
CA PHE A 48 1.78 24.33 37.90
C PHE A 48 2.18 23.98 36.48
N ALA A 49 3.28 24.55 35.98
CA ALA A 49 3.69 24.50 34.57
C ALA A 49 3.82 23.07 34.04
N ASP A 50 4.45 22.14 34.77
CA ASP A 50 4.60 20.76 34.36
C ASP A 50 3.24 20.05 34.20
N ALA A 51 2.28 20.33 35.11
CA ALA A 51 0.94 19.73 35.01
C ALA A 51 0.16 20.31 33.83
N LEU A 52 0.24 21.61 33.56
CA LEU A 52 -0.34 22.26 32.38
C LEU A 52 0.27 21.69 31.10
N HIS A 53 1.60 21.57 31.04
CA HIS A 53 2.29 20.96 29.87
C HIS A 53 1.85 19.51 29.63
N LEU A 54 1.84 18.66 30.68
CA LEU A 54 1.45 17.26 30.56
C LEU A 54 -0.03 17.13 30.18
N LYS A 55 -0.92 17.99 30.73
CA LYS A 55 -2.33 18.03 30.33
C LYS A 55 -2.49 18.45 28.85
N GLY A 56 -1.70 19.42 28.40
CA GLY A 56 -1.59 19.80 27.00
C GLY A 56 -1.12 18.65 26.12
N HIS A 57 -0.17 17.85 26.59
CA HIS A 57 0.27 16.64 25.89
C HIS A 57 -0.85 15.56 25.80
N VAL A 58 -1.62 15.35 26.87
CA VAL A 58 -2.79 14.46 26.86
C VAL A 58 -3.83 14.95 25.85
N ALA A 59 -4.15 16.25 25.83
CA ALA A 59 -5.05 16.85 24.85
C ALA A 59 -4.54 16.69 23.40
N LEU A 60 -3.23 16.82 23.17
CA LEU A 60 -2.60 16.56 21.88
C LEU A 60 -2.79 15.11 21.43
N GLN A 61 -2.60 14.14 22.34
CA GLN A 61 -2.82 12.73 22.03
C GLN A 61 -4.28 12.43 21.66
N ARG A 62 -5.24 13.15 22.27
CA ARG A 62 -6.66 13.08 21.92
C ARG A 62 -7.02 13.84 20.64
N GLY A 63 -6.07 14.59 20.05
CA GLY A 63 -6.31 15.41 18.87
C GLY A 63 -7.02 16.75 19.15
N GLN A 64 -7.15 17.15 20.41
CA GLN A 64 -7.75 18.42 20.86
C GLN A 64 -6.73 19.55 20.74
N LEU A 65 -6.37 19.90 19.48
CA LEU A 65 -5.22 20.77 19.20
C LEU A 65 -5.35 22.18 19.78
N ALA A 66 -6.58 22.76 19.79
CA ALA A 66 -6.79 24.11 20.33
C ALA A 66 -6.57 24.13 21.86
N GLU A 67 -7.14 23.17 22.58
CA GLU A 67 -6.98 23.01 24.01
C GLU A 67 -5.52 22.67 24.38
N ALA A 68 -4.89 21.78 23.62
CA ALA A 68 -3.48 21.45 23.80
C ALA A 68 -2.60 22.70 23.68
N ALA A 69 -2.83 23.53 22.64
CA ALA A 69 -2.08 24.79 22.45
C ALA A 69 -2.28 25.76 23.59
N ARG A 70 -3.53 25.91 24.06
CA ARG A 70 -3.85 26.80 25.19
C ARG A 70 -3.15 26.36 26.47
N LEU A 71 -3.21 25.08 26.80
CA LEU A 71 -2.60 24.53 28.01
C LEU A 71 -1.06 24.65 27.99
N VAL A 72 -0.43 24.29 26.86
CA VAL A 72 1.03 24.39 26.73
C VAL A 72 1.48 25.87 26.71
N GLN A 73 0.70 26.77 26.11
CA GLN A 73 0.99 28.19 26.19
C GLN A 73 0.92 28.67 27.64
N SER A 74 -0.10 28.29 28.43
CA SER A 74 -0.18 28.60 29.83
C SER A 74 0.99 28.04 30.65
N ALA A 75 1.53 26.88 30.27
CA ALA A 75 2.75 26.33 30.88
C ALA A 75 3.98 27.21 30.59
N ILE A 76 4.14 27.71 29.37
CA ILE A 76 5.21 28.61 28.95
C ILE A 76 5.08 29.96 29.66
N ASP A 77 3.85 30.47 29.79
CA ASP A 77 3.59 31.75 30.51
C ASP A 77 3.92 31.64 32.01
N ALA A 78 3.74 30.46 32.62
CA ALA A 78 4.09 30.16 33.99
C ALA A 78 5.60 29.94 34.17
N ASP A 79 6.26 29.27 33.22
CA ASP A 79 7.72 29.07 33.21
C ASP A 79 8.23 28.89 31.78
N PHE A 80 8.92 29.90 31.26
CA PHE A 80 9.41 29.91 29.87
C PHE A 80 10.79 29.27 29.69
N HIS A 81 11.44 28.78 30.75
CA HIS A 81 12.83 28.30 30.71
C HIS A 81 12.96 26.82 30.25
N PHE A 82 11.85 26.10 30.10
CA PHE A 82 11.90 24.71 29.71
C PHE A 82 11.71 24.52 28.18
N GLU A 83 12.74 24.09 27.50
CA GLU A 83 12.72 23.84 26.05
C GLU A 83 11.62 22.89 25.64
N THR A 84 11.29 21.87 26.46
CA THR A 84 10.27 20.87 26.18
C THR A 84 8.87 21.45 26.01
N TYR A 85 8.53 22.57 26.67
CA TYR A 85 7.24 23.24 26.48
C TYR A 85 7.15 23.89 25.11
N HIS A 86 8.22 24.57 24.68
CA HIS A 86 8.33 25.16 23.35
C HIS A 86 8.32 24.07 22.25
N GLU A 87 9.01 22.93 22.45
CA GLU A 87 8.96 21.80 21.53
C GLU A 87 7.54 21.24 21.36
N THR A 88 6.83 21.09 22.49
CA THR A 88 5.45 20.55 22.47
C THR A 88 4.51 21.55 21.79
N LEU A 89 4.62 22.85 22.06
CA LEU A 89 3.84 23.87 21.38
C LEU A 89 4.16 23.89 19.87
N GLY A 90 5.43 23.76 19.50
CA GLY A 90 5.87 23.65 18.10
C GLY A 90 5.23 22.44 17.38
N LYS A 91 5.19 21.28 18.04
CA LYS A 91 4.53 20.08 17.50
C LYS A 91 3.01 20.29 17.32
N ILE A 92 2.36 20.96 18.29
CA ILE A 92 0.93 21.28 18.22
C ILE A 92 0.67 22.26 17.06
N ARG A 93 1.46 23.33 16.94
CA ARG A 93 1.32 24.33 15.86
C ARG A 93 1.55 23.70 14.48
N LEU A 94 2.54 22.81 14.37
CA LEU A 94 2.76 22.03 13.14
C LEU A 94 1.54 21.15 12.81
N ALA A 95 0.95 20.51 13.81
CA ALA A 95 -0.27 19.71 13.63
C ALA A 95 -1.51 20.55 13.26
N GLN A 96 -1.53 21.83 13.65
CA GLN A 96 -2.56 22.81 13.26
C GLN A 96 -2.32 23.38 11.84
N GLY A 97 -1.15 23.13 11.23
CA GLY A 97 -0.74 23.74 9.96
C GLY A 97 -0.15 25.16 10.11
N ASP A 98 0.02 25.66 11.33
CA ASP A 98 0.66 26.93 11.60
C ASP A 98 2.19 26.79 11.60
N ILE A 99 2.74 26.69 10.38
CA ILE A 99 4.15 26.42 10.15
C ILE A 99 5.03 27.56 10.69
N ALA A 100 4.58 28.81 10.54
CA ALA A 100 5.35 29.98 10.97
C ALA A 100 5.56 29.98 12.50
N THR A 101 4.47 29.77 13.26
CA THR A 101 4.55 29.69 14.72
C THR A 101 5.30 28.43 15.17
N ALA A 102 5.14 27.30 14.48
CA ALA A 102 5.90 26.08 14.77
C ALA A 102 7.42 26.29 14.67
N LYS A 103 7.89 26.94 13.60
CA LYS A 103 9.32 27.29 13.41
C LYS A 103 9.81 28.19 14.55
N HIS A 104 9.01 29.18 14.94
CA HIS A 104 9.36 30.08 16.07
C HIS A 104 9.50 29.31 17.38
N CYS A 105 8.55 28.42 17.69
CA CYS A 105 8.60 27.59 18.89
C CYS A 105 9.83 26.68 18.93
N PHE A 106 10.14 25.98 17.83
CA PHE A 106 11.35 25.13 17.77
C PHE A 106 12.64 25.98 17.85
N GLY A 107 12.63 27.18 17.26
CA GLY A 107 13.75 28.16 17.42
C GLY A 107 13.93 28.60 18.87
N ALA A 108 12.85 28.86 19.59
CA ALA A 108 12.89 29.21 21.03
C ALA A 108 13.43 28.01 21.85
N ALA A 109 12.99 26.79 21.56
CA ALA A 109 13.53 25.61 22.22
C ALA A 109 15.04 25.44 21.99
N LEU A 110 15.53 25.69 20.76
CA LEU A 110 16.96 25.62 20.44
C LEU A 110 17.78 26.79 21.09
N ALA A 111 17.15 27.93 21.33
CA ALA A 111 17.78 29.02 22.05
C ALA A 111 17.98 28.70 23.55
N LEU A 112 17.09 27.86 24.12
CA LEU A 112 17.20 27.37 25.49
C LEU A 112 18.14 26.16 25.59
N ASN A 113 18.10 25.27 24.61
CA ASN A 113 18.94 24.05 24.54
C ASN A 113 19.36 23.77 23.11
N ASP A 114 20.55 24.19 22.73
CA ASP A 114 21.15 23.98 21.39
C ASP A 114 21.47 22.53 21.07
N LYS A 115 21.34 21.63 22.07
CA LYS A 115 21.50 20.17 21.91
C LYS A 115 20.16 19.43 21.86
N SER A 116 19.02 20.11 21.76
CA SER A 116 17.73 19.46 21.62
C SER A 116 17.57 18.84 20.22
N LEU A 117 17.71 17.51 20.15
CA LEU A 117 17.47 16.74 18.93
C LEU A 117 15.99 16.82 18.48
N SER A 118 15.07 16.83 19.45
CA SER A 118 13.62 16.97 19.20
C SER A 118 13.29 18.31 18.53
N ALA A 119 13.93 19.39 18.96
CA ALA A 119 13.73 20.71 18.37
C ALA A 119 14.32 20.79 16.95
N TYR A 120 15.50 20.19 16.68
CA TYR A 120 16.05 20.12 15.33
C TYR A 120 15.19 19.31 14.37
N THR A 121 14.68 18.15 14.81
CA THR A 121 13.80 17.31 13.98
C THR A 121 12.45 17.99 13.76
N GLY A 122 11.87 18.63 14.78
CA GLY A 122 10.63 19.40 14.68
C GLY A 122 10.76 20.60 13.74
N LEU A 123 11.86 21.38 13.84
CA LEU A 123 12.15 22.48 12.94
C LEU A 123 12.29 21.98 11.49
N ALA A 124 12.99 20.87 11.29
CA ALA A 124 13.12 20.29 9.97
C ALA A 124 11.77 19.82 9.40
N GLN A 125 10.89 19.22 10.21
CA GLN A 125 9.54 18.84 9.77
C GLN A 125 8.72 20.08 9.36
N ALA A 126 8.80 21.19 10.12
CA ALA A 126 8.14 22.43 9.76
C ALA A 126 8.67 23.02 8.44
N LEU A 127 9.99 23.02 8.24
CA LEU A 127 10.63 23.48 7.00
C LEU A 127 10.31 22.59 5.80
N LEU A 128 10.22 21.27 6.00
CA LEU A 128 9.80 20.32 4.97
C LEU A 128 8.35 20.56 4.55
N ALA A 129 7.45 20.89 5.50
CA ALA A 129 6.06 21.22 5.20
C ALA A 129 5.93 22.52 4.41
N GLU A 130 6.86 23.46 4.57
CA GLU A 130 6.96 24.71 3.80
C GLU A 130 7.63 24.51 2.42
N GLY A 131 8.32 23.37 2.21
CA GLY A 131 9.11 23.09 1.01
C GLY A 131 10.52 23.69 1.03
N ASP A 132 10.99 24.20 2.16
CA ASP A 132 12.35 24.72 2.32
C ASP A 132 13.33 23.59 2.65
N TYR A 133 13.67 22.82 1.63
CA TYR A 133 14.55 21.66 1.77
C TYR A 133 15.99 22.02 2.12
N ASP A 134 16.43 23.25 1.83
CA ASP A 134 17.80 23.68 2.11
C ASP A 134 17.96 24.01 3.59
N GLN A 135 17.04 24.77 4.17
CA GLN A 135 17.02 25.05 5.61
C GLN A 135 16.74 23.78 6.42
N ALA A 136 15.81 22.90 5.97
CA ALA A 136 15.58 21.60 6.59
C ALA A 136 16.88 20.77 6.66
N ALA A 137 17.64 20.71 5.55
CA ALA A 137 18.93 20.01 5.52
C ALA A 137 19.97 20.67 6.46
N ALA A 138 19.92 21.98 6.68
CA ALA A 138 20.80 22.68 7.62
C ALA A 138 20.45 22.33 9.07
N ALA A 139 19.18 22.42 9.46
CA ALA A 139 18.70 22.04 10.79
C ALA A 139 19.06 20.57 11.11
N LEU A 140 18.82 19.66 10.18
CA LEU A 140 19.16 18.24 10.36
C LEU A 140 20.67 17.95 10.43
N ARG A 141 21.52 18.75 9.76
CA ARG A 141 22.97 18.65 9.96
C ARG A 141 23.42 19.04 11.34
N ASN A 142 22.80 20.08 11.93
CA ASN A 142 23.07 20.48 13.32
C ASN A 142 22.59 19.38 14.29
N GLY A 143 21.38 18.85 14.12
CA GLY A 143 20.89 17.73 14.90
C GLY A 143 21.77 16.48 14.78
N LYS A 144 22.36 16.23 13.59
CA LYS A 144 23.32 15.15 13.39
C LYS A 144 24.60 15.31 14.21
N ALA A 145 25.04 16.53 14.46
CA ALA A 145 26.19 16.80 15.32
C ALA A 145 25.89 16.45 16.79
N VAL A 146 24.62 16.48 17.20
CA VAL A 146 24.15 16.06 18.53
C VAL A 146 24.09 14.54 18.64
N ASN A 147 23.40 13.90 17.74
CA ASN A 147 23.28 12.43 17.67
C ASN A 147 23.13 11.96 16.22
N ASP A 148 24.20 11.43 15.66
CA ASP A 148 24.20 11.00 14.25
C ASP A 148 23.59 9.60 14.03
N ARG A 149 23.24 8.87 15.10
CA ARG A 149 22.59 7.55 15.05
C ARG A 149 21.10 7.58 15.28
N ASP A 150 20.52 8.75 15.58
CA ASP A 150 19.07 8.84 15.78
C ASP A 150 18.30 8.45 14.51
N PRO A 151 17.40 7.45 14.60
CA PRO A 151 16.71 6.93 13.42
C PRO A 151 15.74 7.93 12.79
N GLU A 152 15.08 8.78 13.59
CA GLU A 152 14.15 9.80 13.08
C GLU A 152 14.90 10.89 12.32
N LEU A 153 16.01 11.39 12.89
CA LEU A 153 16.88 12.34 12.21
C LEU A 153 17.40 11.78 10.89
N ARG A 154 17.85 10.51 10.89
CA ARG A 154 18.32 9.85 9.67
C ARG A 154 17.22 9.68 8.63
N PHE A 155 16.00 9.34 9.06
CA PHE A 155 14.84 9.26 8.19
C PHE A 155 14.54 10.62 7.54
N LEU A 156 14.48 11.71 8.34
CA LEU A 156 14.21 13.06 7.85
C LEU A 156 15.32 13.57 6.91
N LEU A 157 16.59 13.23 7.20
CA LEU A 157 17.71 13.52 6.27
C LEU A 157 17.53 12.80 4.95
N GLY A 158 17.14 11.52 4.98
CA GLY A 158 16.86 10.74 3.78
C GLY A 158 15.72 11.37 2.97
N PHE A 159 14.62 11.72 3.63
CA PHE A 159 13.48 12.36 3.01
C PHE A 159 13.85 13.71 2.36
N THR A 160 14.56 14.56 3.10
CA THR A 160 15.06 15.84 2.60
C THR A 160 15.96 15.66 1.37
N GLN A 161 16.80 14.62 1.37
CA GLN A 161 17.68 14.32 0.25
C GLN A 161 16.94 13.80 -0.98
N MET A 162 15.86 13.02 -0.79
CA MET A 162 14.95 12.63 -1.88
C MET A 162 14.35 13.86 -2.53
N ALA A 163 13.77 14.77 -1.73
CA ALA A 163 13.18 16.02 -2.22
C ALA A 163 14.18 16.93 -2.95
N ARG A 164 15.47 16.85 -2.59
CA ARG A 164 16.57 17.58 -3.28
C ARG A 164 17.15 16.83 -4.49
N GLY A 165 16.52 15.74 -4.95
CA GLY A 165 17.00 14.94 -6.09
C GLY A 165 18.32 14.20 -5.81
N LYS A 166 18.62 13.83 -4.56
CA LYS A 166 19.85 13.13 -4.15
C LYS A 166 19.56 11.70 -3.62
N PRO A 167 18.98 10.81 -4.43
CA PRO A 167 18.51 9.49 -3.97
C PRO A 167 19.63 8.62 -3.39
N LYS A 168 20.84 8.67 -3.95
CA LYS A 168 21.99 7.90 -3.41
C LYS A 168 22.35 8.28 -1.97
N LYS A 169 22.24 9.57 -1.60
CA LYS A 169 22.47 10.01 -0.22
C LYS A 169 21.29 9.65 0.68
N ALA A 170 20.07 9.72 0.16
CA ALA A 170 18.86 9.31 0.86
C ALA A 170 18.91 7.83 1.25
N MET A 171 19.28 6.95 0.32
CA MET A 171 19.43 5.51 0.55
C MET A 171 20.32 5.19 1.76
N VAL A 172 21.46 5.87 1.89
CA VAL A 172 22.38 5.67 3.03
C VAL A 172 21.70 6.02 4.35
N ASN A 173 20.98 7.14 4.41
CA ASN A 173 20.32 7.59 5.64
C ASN A 173 19.11 6.70 5.98
N PHE A 174 18.29 6.30 5.01
CA PHE A 174 17.19 5.38 5.25
C PHE A 174 17.68 4.00 5.72
N ARG A 175 18.79 3.49 5.14
CA ARG A 175 19.40 2.25 5.59
C ARG A 175 19.86 2.31 7.04
N ILE A 176 20.46 3.44 7.46
CA ILE A 176 20.85 3.64 8.85
C ILE A 176 19.62 3.70 9.77
N ALA A 177 18.59 4.46 9.40
CA ALA A 177 17.35 4.53 10.16
C ALA A 177 16.72 3.15 10.34
N LEU A 178 16.64 2.39 9.26
CA LEU A 178 16.09 1.03 9.24
C LEU A 178 16.92 0.03 10.07
N ALA A 179 18.23 0.16 10.08
CA ALA A 179 19.11 -0.70 10.90
C ALA A 179 18.86 -0.52 12.41
N HIS A 180 18.45 0.68 12.83
CA HIS A 180 18.10 0.95 14.23
C HIS A 180 16.66 0.57 14.60
N LYS A 181 15.73 0.65 13.64
CA LYS A 181 14.31 0.29 13.83
C LYS A 181 13.81 -0.51 12.63
N PRO A 182 14.16 -1.81 12.52
CA PRO A 182 13.80 -2.63 11.37
C PRO A 182 12.29 -2.87 11.22
N GLU A 183 11.53 -2.77 12.32
CA GLU A 183 10.07 -2.97 12.31
C GLU A 183 9.30 -1.71 11.89
N GLU A 184 9.96 -0.56 11.77
CA GLU A 184 9.30 0.69 11.42
C GLU A 184 8.92 0.71 9.93
N GLN A 185 7.61 0.56 9.65
CA GLN A 185 7.08 0.46 8.29
C GLN A 185 7.46 1.65 7.41
N ARG A 186 7.38 2.89 7.94
CA ARG A 186 7.70 4.10 7.17
C ARG A 186 9.18 4.15 6.72
N TYR A 187 10.11 3.57 7.51
CA TYR A 187 11.52 3.50 7.12
C TYR A 187 11.74 2.47 6.01
N ARG A 188 11.07 1.29 6.10
CA ARG A 188 11.08 0.28 5.03
C ARG A 188 10.54 0.85 3.73
N SER A 189 9.36 1.47 3.78
CA SER A 189 8.72 2.09 2.61
C SER A 189 9.58 3.18 1.97
N ALA A 190 10.19 4.04 2.77
CA ALA A 190 11.04 5.11 2.28
C ALA A 190 12.34 4.57 1.65
N TYR A 191 12.95 3.56 2.27
CA TYR A 191 14.15 2.93 1.72
C TYR A 191 13.84 2.22 0.41
N ALA A 192 12.77 1.42 0.33
CA ALA A 192 12.34 0.76 -0.90
C ALA A 192 12.07 1.78 -2.02
N ARG A 193 11.34 2.86 -1.74
CA ARG A 193 11.10 3.94 -2.72
C ARG A 193 12.37 4.63 -3.19
N ALA A 194 13.36 4.80 -2.31
CA ALA A 194 14.65 5.39 -2.69
C ALA A 194 15.47 4.45 -3.61
N LEU A 195 15.19 3.14 -3.59
CA LEU A 195 15.81 2.14 -4.45
C LEU A 195 15.11 2.00 -5.81
N ARG A 196 13.92 2.60 -5.98
CA ARG A 196 13.13 2.47 -7.21
C ARG A 196 13.92 2.87 -8.44
N GLY A 197 13.94 1.97 -9.44
CA GLY A 197 14.65 2.18 -10.70
C GLY A 197 16.16 2.01 -10.64
N LEU A 198 16.74 1.73 -9.47
CA LEU A 198 18.16 1.42 -9.36
C LEU A 198 18.43 0.05 -10.03
N ARG A 199 19.41 0.00 -10.92
CA ARG A 199 19.88 -1.24 -11.55
C ARG A 199 21.36 -1.44 -11.21
N LEU A 200 21.74 -2.67 -10.91
CA LEU A 200 23.13 -3.05 -10.70
C LEU A 200 23.80 -3.39 -12.05
N THR A 201 25.03 -2.95 -12.21
CA THR A 201 25.92 -3.33 -13.33
C THR A 201 27.05 -4.25 -12.87
N ARG A 202 27.18 -4.44 -11.56
CA ARG A 202 28.14 -5.35 -10.89
C ARG A 202 27.52 -5.84 -9.59
N PRO A 203 27.92 -7.02 -9.10
CA PRO A 203 27.44 -7.53 -7.80
C PRO A 203 27.71 -6.56 -6.65
N ASP A 204 26.71 -6.39 -5.76
CA ASP A 204 26.79 -5.62 -4.52
C ASP A 204 26.14 -6.41 -3.39
N PRO A 205 26.90 -7.33 -2.74
CA PRO A 205 26.34 -8.19 -1.69
C PRO A 205 25.82 -7.41 -0.48
N ASP A 206 26.45 -6.29 -0.12
CA ASP A 206 26.04 -5.48 1.04
C ASP A 206 24.69 -4.81 0.79
N LEU A 207 24.48 -4.28 -0.42
CA LEU A 207 23.20 -3.70 -0.81
C LEU A 207 22.11 -4.79 -0.83
N ILE A 208 22.37 -5.94 -1.46
CA ILE A 208 21.43 -7.05 -1.52
C ILE A 208 21.12 -7.58 -0.13
N GLY A 209 22.13 -7.70 0.75
CA GLY A 209 21.93 -8.07 2.16
C GLY A 209 20.98 -7.13 2.90
N SER A 210 20.97 -5.84 2.58
CA SER A 210 20.06 -4.85 3.16
C SER A 210 18.65 -4.87 2.54
N VAL A 211 18.50 -5.39 1.34
CA VAL A 211 17.21 -5.44 0.59
C VAL A 211 16.47 -6.75 0.85
N LEU A 212 17.18 -7.85 1.03
CA LEU A 212 16.58 -9.16 1.21
C LEU A 212 15.50 -9.21 2.33
N PRO A 213 15.68 -8.57 3.51
CA PRO A 213 14.64 -8.52 4.55
C PRO A 213 13.42 -7.68 4.18
N LEU A 214 13.50 -6.84 3.13
CA LEU A 214 12.37 -6.03 2.66
C LEU A 214 11.40 -6.83 1.79
N LEU A 215 11.87 -7.94 1.20
CA LEU A 215 11.03 -8.77 0.33
C LEU A 215 9.95 -9.46 1.17
N GLY A 216 8.69 -9.13 0.87
CA GLY A 216 7.54 -9.60 1.64
C GLY A 216 7.24 -8.82 2.93
N ALA A 217 8.00 -7.78 3.25
CA ALA A 217 7.75 -6.95 4.43
C ALA A 217 6.57 -6.00 4.21
N SER A 218 5.79 -5.76 5.27
CA SER A 218 4.70 -4.79 5.26
C SER A 218 5.19 -3.39 4.88
N GLY A 219 4.43 -2.71 4.03
CA GLY A 219 4.73 -1.36 3.57
C GLY A 219 5.75 -1.26 2.42
N VAL A 220 6.20 -2.39 1.88
CA VAL A 220 7.12 -2.44 0.75
C VAL A 220 6.39 -2.91 -0.51
N GLU A 221 6.38 -2.07 -1.52
CA GLU A 221 5.81 -2.40 -2.83
C GLU A 221 6.86 -3.18 -3.65
N PRO A 222 6.56 -4.37 -4.19
CA PRO A 222 7.53 -5.15 -4.98
C PRO A 222 8.11 -4.36 -6.15
N ARG A 223 7.31 -3.51 -6.82
CA ARG A 223 7.77 -2.65 -7.93
C ARG A 223 8.89 -1.67 -7.56
N ASP A 224 9.02 -1.31 -6.28
CA ASP A 224 10.09 -0.41 -5.84
C ASP A 224 11.45 -1.09 -5.85
N LEU A 225 11.45 -2.41 -5.77
CA LEU A 225 12.66 -3.24 -5.71
C LEU A 225 12.94 -3.98 -7.01
N SER A 226 12.00 -4.06 -7.97
CA SER A 226 12.09 -4.94 -9.14
C SER A 226 13.36 -4.68 -9.97
N ALA A 227 13.62 -3.44 -10.36
CA ALA A 227 14.81 -3.12 -11.18
C ALA A 227 16.12 -3.50 -10.50
N LEU A 228 16.22 -3.28 -9.18
CA LEU A 228 17.40 -3.63 -8.39
C LEU A 228 17.56 -5.16 -8.26
N VAL A 229 16.51 -5.84 -7.81
CA VAL A 229 16.56 -7.29 -7.52
C VAL A 229 16.76 -8.07 -8.82
N GLU A 230 16.05 -7.76 -9.88
CA GLU A 230 16.15 -8.46 -11.15
C GLU A 230 17.51 -8.26 -11.82
N SER A 231 18.05 -7.02 -11.80
CA SER A 231 19.41 -6.79 -12.28
C SER A 231 20.47 -7.51 -11.43
N ALA A 232 20.26 -7.64 -10.11
CA ALA A 232 21.14 -8.40 -9.25
C ALA A 232 21.09 -9.90 -9.54
N LEU A 233 19.88 -10.46 -9.75
CA LEU A 233 19.69 -11.86 -10.12
C LEU A 233 20.39 -12.20 -11.44
N LEU A 234 20.26 -11.35 -12.45
CA LEU A 234 20.91 -11.55 -13.74
C LEU A 234 22.46 -11.46 -13.67
N LEU A 235 23.01 -10.88 -12.59
CA LEU A 235 24.44 -10.84 -12.31
C LEU A 235 24.92 -12.04 -11.46
N GLU A 236 24.01 -12.82 -10.85
CA GLU A 236 24.41 -14.05 -10.14
C GLU A 236 25.00 -15.05 -11.12
N PRO A 237 26.23 -15.59 -10.87
CA PRO A 237 26.88 -16.51 -11.82
C PRO A 237 26.01 -17.70 -12.24
N MET A 238 25.23 -18.22 -11.28
CA MET A 238 24.32 -19.34 -11.52
C MET A 238 23.20 -18.97 -12.51
N ILE A 239 22.58 -17.83 -12.33
CA ILE A 239 21.49 -17.36 -13.19
C ILE A 239 22.03 -16.92 -14.56
N ALA A 240 23.15 -16.22 -14.59
CA ALA A 240 23.82 -15.79 -15.82
C ALA A 240 24.20 -16.99 -16.71
N ALA A 241 24.66 -18.10 -16.13
CA ALA A 241 24.99 -19.33 -16.85
C ALA A 241 23.73 -19.99 -17.47
N LEU A 242 22.54 -19.79 -16.91
CA LEU A 242 21.29 -20.36 -17.40
C LEU A 242 20.60 -19.51 -18.47
N LYS A 243 21.03 -18.25 -18.65
CA LYS A 243 20.33 -17.30 -19.53
C LYS A 243 20.17 -17.81 -20.97
N SER A 244 21.14 -18.56 -21.47
CA SER A 244 21.07 -19.17 -22.82
C SER A 244 19.94 -20.19 -22.98
N LEU A 245 19.49 -20.81 -21.88
CA LEU A 245 18.44 -21.83 -21.93
C LEU A 245 17.07 -21.30 -22.40
N SER A 246 16.84 -20.00 -22.30
CA SER A 246 15.57 -19.38 -22.75
C SER A 246 15.26 -19.63 -24.24
N GLY A 247 16.28 -19.89 -25.07
CA GLY A 247 16.11 -20.23 -26.49
C GLY A 247 16.09 -21.74 -26.81
N HIS A 248 16.25 -22.63 -25.82
CA HIS A 248 16.35 -24.06 -26.05
C HIS A 248 15.01 -24.78 -26.05
N ALA A 249 14.96 -25.92 -26.71
CA ALA A 249 13.78 -26.80 -26.69
C ALA A 249 13.55 -27.39 -25.29
N SER A 250 12.29 -27.65 -24.93
CA SER A 250 11.91 -28.20 -23.63
C SER A 250 12.60 -29.51 -23.27
N ALA A 251 12.89 -30.37 -24.30
CA ALA A 251 13.60 -31.62 -24.12
C ALA A 251 15.10 -31.40 -23.75
N GLU A 252 15.75 -30.43 -24.37
CA GLU A 252 17.15 -30.09 -24.04
C GLU A 252 17.27 -29.53 -22.62
N ILE A 253 16.33 -28.67 -22.22
CA ILE A 253 16.29 -28.15 -20.87
C ILE A 253 16.02 -29.27 -19.85
N ALA A 254 15.14 -30.23 -20.19
CA ALA A 254 14.87 -31.40 -19.35
C ALA A 254 16.13 -32.25 -19.14
N LEU A 255 16.89 -32.50 -20.18
CA LEU A 255 18.18 -33.24 -20.11
C LEU A 255 19.19 -32.45 -19.29
N PHE A 256 19.25 -31.12 -19.44
CA PHE A 256 20.09 -30.28 -18.59
C PHE A 256 19.68 -30.38 -17.12
N LEU A 257 18.40 -30.22 -16.79
CA LEU A 257 17.89 -30.34 -15.42
C LEU A 257 18.10 -31.75 -14.82
N GLN A 258 18.12 -32.80 -15.64
CA GLN A 258 18.43 -34.16 -15.21
C GLN A 258 19.91 -34.35 -14.88
N SER A 259 20.80 -33.57 -15.52
CA SER A 259 22.24 -33.67 -15.33
C SER A 259 22.65 -33.44 -13.85
N PRO A 260 23.63 -34.20 -13.32
CA PRO A 260 24.20 -33.92 -11.98
C PRO A 260 24.81 -32.52 -11.83
N ASN A 261 25.19 -31.90 -12.96
CA ASN A 261 25.79 -30.57 -12.99
C ASN A 261 24.76 -29.44 -13.05
N ALA A 262 23.45 -29.75 -13.12
CA ALA A 262 22.41 -28.72 -13.07
C ALA A 262 22.44 -28.02 -11.71
N PRO A 263 22.50 -26.69 -11.68
CA PRO A 263 22.56 -25.97 -10.42
C PRO A 263 21.23 -26.10 -9.66
N ASP A 264 21.34 -26.16 -8.34
CA ASP A 264 20.18 -26.07 -7.47
C ASP A 264 19.82 -24.59 -7.27
N LEU A 265 18.80 -24.12 -7.98
CA LEU A 265 18.32 -22.74 -7.94
C LEU A 265 17.84 -22.33 -6.54
N SER A 266 17.53 -23.28 -5.65
CA SER A 266 17.14 -22.97 -4.28
C SER A 266 18.29 -22.40 -3.43
N GLN A 267 19.54 -22.51 -3.89
CA GLN A 267 20.70 -21.89 -3.25
C GLN A 267 20.73 -20.36 -3.41
N SER A 268 20.08 -19.79 -4.44
CA SER A 268 19.91 -18.34 -4.53
C SER A 268 18.80 -17.86 -3.59
N ARG A 269 19.20 -17.35 -2.43
CA ARG A 269 18.27 -16.75 -1.45
C ARG A 269 17.47 -15.60 -2.07
N LEU A 270 18.11 -14.81 -2.94
CA LEU A 270 17.47 -13.69 -3.61
C LEU A 270 16.39 -14.16 -4.60
N LEU A 271 16.70 -15.15 -5.43
CA LEU A 271 15.73 -15.74 -6.36
C LEU A 271 14.53 -16.34 -5.60
N MET A 272 14.81 -17.12 -4.56
CA MET A 272 13.77 -17.76 -3.75
C MET A 272 12.84 -16.75 -3.08
N ALA A 273 13.36 -15.65 -2.55
CA ALA A 273 12.57 -14.58 -1.97
C ALA A 273 11.80 -13.81 -3.06
N TRP A 274 12.44 -13.54 -4.21
CA TRP A 274 11.81 -12.82 -5.31
C TRP A 274 10.67 -13.60 -5.94
N LEU A 275 10.80 -14.90 -6.12
CA LEU A 275 9.71 -15.76 -6.63
C LEU A 275 8.51 -15.81 -5.67
N ARG A 276 8.72 -15.69 -4.35
CA ARG A 276 7.62 -15.72 -3.36
C ARG A 276 6.92 -14.38 -3.18
N HIS A 277 7.65 -13.28 -3.26
CA HIS A 277 7.17 -11.96 -2.83
C HIS A 277 7.30 -10.87 -3.89
N GLY A 278 8.05 -11.12 -4.96
CA GLY A 278 8.35 -10.14 -5.98
C GLY A 278 7.35 -10.12 -7.13
N LEU A 279 7.57 -9.17 -8.02
CA LEU A 279 6.88 -9.04 -9.29
C LEU A 279 7.94 -9.14 -10.40
N VAL A 280 7.97 -10.29 -11.10
CA VAL A 280 8.92 -10.49 -12.20
C VAL A 280 8.50 -9.62 -13.38
N SER A 281 9.33 -8.64 -13.69
CA SER A 281 9.09 -7.62 -14.74
C SER A 281 10.19 -7.60 -15.82
N ASP A 282 11.37 -8.11 -15.51
CA ASP A 282 12.47 -8.21 -16.47
C ASP A 282 12.21 -9.34 -17.49
N ARG A 283 12.36 -9.01 -18.78
CA ARG A 283 12.04 -9.91 -19.90
C ARG A 283 12.93 -11.16 -19.94
N ASP A 284 14.23 -10.97 -19.70
CA ASP A 284 15.19 -12.07 -19.75
C ASP A 284 14.94 -13.06 -18.62
N LEU A 285 14.64 -12.55 -17.41
CA LEU A 285 14.30 -13.38 -16.26
C LEU A 285 12.97 -14.11 -16.48
N GLU A 286 11.93 -13.44 -16.99
CA GLU A 286 10.64 -14.04 -17.32
C GLU A 286 10.80 -15.16 -18.36
N SER A 287 11.56 -14.91 -19.42
CA SER A 287 11.84 -15.91 -20.48
C SER A 287 12.58 -17.12 -19.94
N LEU A 288 13.58 -16.90 -19.09
CA LEU A 288 14.32 -17.98 -18.43
C LEU A 288 13.42 -18.83 -17.54
N LEU A 289 12.63 -18.21 -16.68
CA LEU A 289 11.70 -18.93 -15.78
C LEU A 289 10.65 -19.73 -16.55
N THR A 290 10.15 -19.18 -17.66
CA THR A 290 9.23 -19.88 -18.55
C THR A 290 9.89 -21.09 -19.22
N ALA A 291 11.12 -20.96 -19.69
CA ALA A 291 11.89 -22.06 -20.28
C ALA A 291 12.16 -23.17 -19.25
N LEU A 292 12.60 -22.81 -18.05
CA LEU A 292 12.82 -23.74 -16.94
C LEU A 292 11.54 -24.48 -16.53
N ARG A 293 10.38 -23.79 -16.50
CA ARG A 293 9.06 -24.37 -16.26
C ARG A 293 8.74 -25.46 -17.30
N ARG A 294 8.97 -25.18 -18.60
CA ARG A 294 8.75 -26.12 -19.70
C ARG A 294 9.65 -27.36 -19.62
N GLY A 295 10.93 -27.13 -19.35
CA GLY A 295 11.88 -28.22 -19.13
C GLY A 295 11.52 -29.11 -17.94
N ALA A 296 11.11 -28.50 -16.83
CA ALA A 296 10.68 -29.22 -15.64
C ALA A 296 9.41 -30.07 -15.89
N LEU A 297 8.45 -29.57 -16.67
CA LEU A 297 7.27 -30.34 -17.05
C LEU A 297 7.66 -31.59 -17.88
N THR A 298 8.58 -31.43 -18.83
CA THR A 298 9.10 -32.53 -19.64
C THR A 298 9.84 -33.53 -18.79
N LEU A 299 10.74 -33.08 -17.92
CA LEU A 299 11.50 -33.91 -16.97
C LEU A 299 10.55 -34.71 -16.07
N GLY A 300 9.61 -34.06 -15.42
CA GLY A 300 8.72 -34.73 -14.45
C GLY A 300 7.75 -35.72 -15.07
N LEU A 301 7.45 -35.60 -16.35
CA LEU A 301 6.71 -36.63 -17.10
C LEU A 301 7.63 -37.77 -17.53
N GLY A 302 8.91 -37.57 -17.74
CA GLY A 302 9.89 -38.60 -18.06
C GLY A 302 10.41 -39.34 -16.83
N ASP A 303 10.92 -38.55 -15.87
CA ASP A 303 11.55 -39.02 -14.64
C ASP A 303 11.10 -38.16 -13.41
N PRO A 304 9.98 -38.55 -12.78
CA PRO A 304 9.50 -37.83 -11.59
C PRO A 304 10.46 -37.84 -10.40
N ALA A 305 11.35 -38.84 -10.30
CA ALA A 305 12.32 -38.91 -9.21
C ALA A 305 13.42 -37.85 -9.35
N ALA A 306 13.90 -37.60 -10.57
CA ALA A 306 14.87 -36.55 -10.85
C ALA A 306 14.35 -35.14 -10.53
N LEU A 307 13.03 -34.95 -10.50
CA LEU A 307 12.41 -33.66 -10.21
C LEU A 307 12.55 -33.27 -8.72
N GLN A 308 12.74 -34.25 -7.82
CA GLN A 308 12.69 -34.00 -6.36
C GLN A 308 13.76 -33.01 -5.89
N ARG A 309 14.94 -33.00 -6.50
CA ARG A 309 15.99 -32.02 -6.20
C ARG A 309 15.62 -30.58 -6.60
N HIS A 310 14.63 -30.42 -7.47
CA HIS A 310 14.14 -29.13 -7.94
C HIS A 310 12.87 -28.66 -7.21
N ALA A 311 12.35 -29.46 -6.27
CA ALA A 311 11.04 -29.22 -5.64
C ALA A 311 10.95 -27.84 -4.96
N ALA A 312 12.01 -27.37 -4.31
CA ALA A 312 12.00 -26.11 -3.56
C ALA A 312 11.82 -24.88 -4.48
N TRP A 313 12.62 -24.78 -5.54
CA TRP A 313 12.48 -23.65 -6.46
C TRP A 313 11.25 -23.74 -7.34
N LEU A 314 10.81 -24.96 -7.71
CA LEU A 314 9.55 -25.16 -8.42
C LEU A 314 8.34 -24.75 -7.57
N ALA A 315 8.36 -25.02 -6.27
CA ALA A 315 7.33 -24.54 -5.35
C ALA A 315 7.29 -23.01 -5.27
N ALA A 316 8.45 -22.35 -5.22
CA ALA A 316 8.53 -20.90 -5.28
C ALA A 316 8.05 -20.35 -6.63
N LEU A 317 8.37 -21.01 -7.74
CA LEU A 317 7.87 -20.67 -9.07
C LEU A 317 6.35 -20.84 -9.16
N ALA A 318 5.79 -21.91 -8.57
CA ALA A 318 4.34 -22.10 -8.50
C ALA A 318 3.65 -20.97 -7.72
N ILE A 319 4.23 -20.50 -6.62
CA ILE A 319 3.76 -19.34 -5.86
C ILE A 319 3.79 -18.07 -6.73
N ARG A 320 4.91 -17.80 -7.42
CA ARG A 320 5.02 -16.67 -8.36
C ARG A 320 3.94 -16.74 -9.44
N ASN A 321 3.76 -17.91 -10.06
CA ASN A 321 2.79 -18.06 -11.13
C ASN A 321 1.35 -17.93 -10.63
N PHE A 322 1.07 -18.36 -9.40
CA PHE A 322 -0.23 -18.13 -8.77
C PHE A 322 -0.49 -16.63 -8.52
N HIS A 323 0.51 -15.86 -8.06
CA HIS A 323 0.39 -14.42 -7.90
C HIS A 323 0.25 -13.66 -9.22
N ALA A 324 0.92 -14.13 -10.28
CA ALA A 324 0.75 -13.63 -11.64
C ALA A 324 -0.49 -14.21 -12.35
N GLU A 325 -1.28 -15.05 -11.66
CA GLU A 325 -2.48 -15.74 -12.17
C GLU A 325 -2.22 -16.50 -13.47
N PHE A 326 -1.06 -17.15 -13.54
CA PHE A 326 -0.64 -17.97 -14.68
C PHE A 326 -0.65 -17.19 -16.00
N LEU A 327 -0.15 -15.95 -15.96
CA LEU A 327 -0.14 -15.03 -17.11
C LEU A 327 0.77 -15.52 -18.27
N ASP A 328 1.81 -16.31 -17.97
CA ASP A 328 2.79 -16.75 -18.96
C ASP A 328 2.12 -17.65 -20.02
N ALA A 329 2.36 -17.36 -21.30
CA ALA A 329 1.77 -18.11 -22.40
C ALA A 329 2.22 -19.57 -22.42
N GLU A 330 1.30 -20.45 -22.81
CA GLU A 330 1.50 -21.88 -22.95
C GLU A 330 1.51 -22.30 -24.43
N THR A 331 2.40 -23.21 -24.76
CA THR A 331 2.40 -23.86 -26.08
C THR A 331 1.35 -24.98 -26.11
N ASP A 332 0.95 -25.41 -27.31
CA ASP A 332 0.03 -26.56 -27.47
C ASP A 332 0.66 -27.83 -26.91
N GLU A 333 1.97 -27.99 -27.02
CA GLU A 333 2.71 -29.10 -26.41
C GLU A 333 2.61 -29.08 -24.88
N GLU A 334 2.74 -27.89 -24.22
CA GLU A 334 2.53 -27.78 -22.78
C GLU A 334 1.10 -28.18 -22.39
N LYS A 335 0.10 -27.73 -23.13
CA LYS A 335 -1.32 -28.05 -22.87
C LYS A 335 -1.57 -29.59 -22.93
N GLN A 336 -1.02 -30.27 -23.94
CA GLN A 336 -1.12 -31.74 -24.05
C GLN A 336 -0.41 -32.44 -22.87
N ARG A 337 0.77 -31.98 -22.50
CA ARG A 337 1.53 -32.54 -21.39
C ARG A 337 0.84 -32.30 -20.03
N LEU A 338 0.15 -31.20 -19.87
CA LEU A 338 -0.63 -30.93 -18.66
C LEU A 338 -1.81 -31.89 -18.51
N GLU A 339 -2.48 -32.27 -19.57
CA GLU A 339 -3.54 -33.31 -19.51
C GLU A 339 -2.96 -34.68 -19.11
N LEU A 340 -1.78 -35.04 -19.62
CA LEU A 340 -1.09 -36.23 -19.19
C LEU A 340 -0.68 -36.15 -17.72
N LEU A 341 -0.22 -34.99 -17.25
CA LEU A 341 0.14 -34.75 -15.84
C LEU A 341 -1.09 -34.93 -14.94
N ARG A 342 -2.24 -34.34 -15.30
CA ARG A 342 -3.52 -34.52 -14.58
C ARG A 342 -3.91 -35.97 -14.48
N HIS A 343 -3.84 -36.70 -15.59
CA HIS A 343 -4.12 -38.14 -15.60
C HIS A 343 -3.21 -38.91 -14.62
N ARG A 344 -1.92 -38.61 -14.59
CA ARG A 344 -0.97 -39.26 -13.65
C ARG A 344 -1.27 -38.91 -12.19
N ILE A 345 -1.64 -37.67 -11.91
CA ILE A 345 -2.04 -37.25 -10.56
C ILE A 345 -3.28 -38.01 -10.12
N ARG A 346 -4.35 -38.09 -10.94
CA ARG A 346 -5.56 -38.88 -10.64
C ARG A 346 -5.23 -40.33 -10.35
N LYS A 347 -4.37 -40.94 -11.17
CA LYS A 347 -3.93 -42.33 -11.00
C LYS A 347 -3.12 -42.57 -9.73
N ALA A 348 -2.30 -41.58 -9.34
CA ALA A 348 -1.56 -41.63 -8.07
C ALA A 348 -2.50 -41.49 -6.87
N LEU A 349 -3.41 -40.49 -6.89
CA LEU A 349 -4.38 -40.24 -5.82
C LEU A 349 -5.33 -41.40 -5.59
N ALA A 350 -5.77 -42.09 -6.65
CA ALA A 350 -6.68 -43.24 -6.57
C ALA A 350 -6.05 -44.47 -5.85
N LYS A 351 -4.74 -44.48 -5.69
CA LYS A 351 -4.00 -45.58 -5.01
C LYS A 351 -3.64 -45.25 -3.56
N LEU A 352 -3.84 -44.01 -3.14
CA LEU A 352 -3.44 -43.56 -1.80
C LEU A 352 -4.51 -43.93 -0.74
N PRO A 353 -4.08 -44.39 0.43
CA PRO A 353 -4.96 -44.44 1.60
C PRO A 353 -5.31 -43.05 2.07
N GLN A 354 -6.37 -42.93 2.87
CA GLN A 354 -6.69 -41.68 3.52
C GLN A 354 -5.52 -41.20 4.40
N GLY A 355 -5.06 -39.97 4.22
CA GLY A 355 -3.88 -39.42 4.92
C GLY A 355 -2.53 -39.85 4.33
N GLY A 356 -2.50 -40.51 3.18
CA GLY A 356 -1.26 -40.88 2.50
C GLY A 356 -0.44 -39.68 2.01
N ASP A 357 0.82 -39.95 1.66
CA ASP A 357 1.73 -38.91 1.16
C ASP A 357 1.26 -38.31 -0.16
N ALA A 358 1.21 -36.99 -0.22
CA ALA A 358 0.86 -36.26 -1.43
C ALA A 358 1.85 -36.61 -2.58
N PRO A 359 1.39 -36.80 -3.84
CA PRO A 359 2.28 -36.93 -4.98
C PRO A 359 2.93 -35.57 -5.29
N SER A 360 3.77 -35.09 -4.36
CA SER A 360 4.22 -33.73 -4.22
C SER A 360 4.94 -33.19 -5.45
N GLY A 361 5.79 -33.99 -6.12
CA GLY A 361 6.47 -33.56 -7.34
C GLY A 361 5.51 -33.26 -8.49
N LEU A 362 4.48 -34.11 -8.69
CA LEU A 362 3.47 -33.90 -9.73
C LEU A 362 2.55 -32.72 -9.41
N LEU A 363 2.16 -32.57 -8.13
CA LEU A 363 1.33 -31.43 -7.68
C LEU A 363 2.09 -30.10 -7.78
N THR A 364 3.39 -30.09 -7.48
CA THR A 364 4.24 -28.90 -7.65
C THR A 364 4.34 -28.47 -9.11
N LEU A 365 4.53 -29.44 -10.02
CA LEU A 365 4.51 -29.16 -11.47
C LEU A 365 3.18 -28.58 -11.92
N LEU A 366 2.07 -29.20 -11.51
CA LEU A 366 0.74 -28.67 -11.84
C LEU A 366 0.54 -27.27 -11.27
N GLY A 367 0.98 -27.03 -10.04
CA GLY A 367 0.95 -25.72 -9.38
C GLY A 367 1.72 -24.62 -10.12
N CYS A 368 2.72 -24.98 -10.94
CA CYS A 368 3.38 -24.01 -11.84
C CYS A 368 2.51 -23.54 -13.02
N TYR A 369 1.39 -24.21 -13.30
CA TYR A 369 0.54 -23.95 -14.45
C TYR A 369 -0.92 -23.65 -14.07
N ARG A 370 -1.42 -24.20 -12.96
CA ARG A 370 -2.85 -24.18 -12.60
C ARG A 370 -3.03 -23.99 -11.10
N PRO A 371 -4.10 -23.32 -10.70
CA PRO A 371 -4.48 -23.23 -9.31
C PRO A 371 -5.03 -24.57 -8.81
N LEU A 372 -4.38 -25.16 -7.82
CA LEU A 372 -4.72 -26.50 -7.32
C LEU A 372 -6.14 -26.59 -6.75
N TYR A 373 -6.69 -25.50 -6.24
CA TYR A 373 -8.03 -25.45 -5.67
C TYR A 373 -9.17 -25.54 -6.71
N ARG A 374 -8.87 -25.43 -8.02
CA ARG A 374 -9.84 -25.55 -9.13
C ARG A 374 -9.80 -26.90 -9.81
N GLU A 375 -8.92 -27.81 -9.40
CA GLU A 375 -8.83 -29.14 -9.99
C GLU A 375 -9.96 -30.05 -9.48
N ASP A 376 -10.42 -30.98 -10.32
CA ASP A 376 -11.54 -31.89 -10.01
C ASP A 376 -11.28 -32.85 -8.83
N PHE A 377 -10.03 -33.09 -8.52
CA PHE A 377 -9.57 -33.91 -7.40
C PHE A 377 -9.26 -33.09 -6.13
N VAL A 378 -9.58 -31.81 -6.08
CA VAL A 378 -9.26 -30.90 -4.97
C VAL A 378 -9.73 -31.43 -3.61
N GLY A 379 -10.89 -32.10 -3.55
CA GLY A 379 -11.44 -32.64 -2.31
C GLY A 379 -10.54 -33.64 -1.58
N LEU A 380 -9.59 -34.26 -2.28
CA LEU A 380 -8.64 -35.20 -1.69
C LEU A 380 -7.40 -34.51 -1.11
N LEU A 381 -7.00 -33.36 -1.65
CA LEU A 381 -5.70 -32.73 -1.39
C LEU A 381 -5.50 -32.22 0.05
N PRO A 382 -6.52 -31.66 0.75
CA PRO A 382 -6.34 -31.15 2.11
C PRO A 382 -5.93 -32.23 3.13
N ALA A 383 -6.45 -33.46 2.96
CA ALA A 383 -6.23 -34.58 3.87
C ALA A 383 -4.87 -35.29 3.69
N LEU A 384 -4.15 -35.00 2.61
CA LEU A 384 -2.86 -35.64 2.32
C LEU A 384 -1.73 -35.07 3.20
N ALA A 385 -0.73 -35.89 3.50
CA ALA A 385 0.52 -35.46 4.09
C ALA A 385 1.39 -34.74 3.05
N TRP A 386 1.73 -33.47 3.33
CA TRP A 386 2.58 -32.65 2.46
C TRP A 386 3.95 -32.45 3.10
N PRO A 387 5.04 -32.53 2.32
CA PRO A 387 6.38 -32.24 2.79
C PRO A 387 6.50 -30.81 3.36
N ASP A 388 7.36 -30.60 4.39
CA ASP A 388 7.54 -29.31 5.05
C ASP A 388 7.93 -28.19 4.10
N ASN A 389 8.81 -28.46 3.13
CA ASN A 389 9.26 -27.49 2.12
C ASN A 389 8.17 -27.08 1.10
N LEU A 390 7.01 -27.74 1.11
CA LEU A 390 5.86 -27.44 0.23
C LEU A 390 4.66 -26.87 1.01
N GLN A 391 4.74 -26.73 2.32
CA GLN A 391 3.61 -26.22 3.14
C GLN A 391 3.19 -24.81 2.74
N GLU A 392 4.13 -23.93 2.39
CA GLU A 392 3.83 -22.58 1.93
C GLU A 392 3.07 -22.62 0.59
N MET A 393 3.51 -23.43 -0.37
CA MET A 393 2.80 -23.61 -1.64
C MET A 393 1.39 -24.20 -1.43
N LYS A 394 1.25 -25.25 -0.56
CA LYS A 394 -0.05 -25.79 -0.18
C LYS A 394 -0.97 -24.70 0.39
N ARG A 395 -0.45 -23.89 1.31
CA ARG A 395 -1.20 -22.81 1.92
C ARG A 395 -1.72 -21.82 0.87
N ILE A 396 -0.85 -21.33 -0.02
CA ILE A 396 -1.17 -20.27 -0.99
C ILE A 396 -2.04 -20.80 -2.15
N LEU A 397 -1.72 -21.97 -2.72
CA LEU A 397 -2.39 -22.47 -3.92
C LEU A 397 -3.63 -23.33 -3.62
N LEU A 398 -3.84 -23.74 -2.37
CA LEU A 398 -4.92 -24.64 -1.99
C LEU A 398 -5.71 -24.16 -0.78
N SER A 399 -5.06 -24.00 0.40
CA SER A 399 -5.78 -23.83 1.68
C SER A 399 -6.43 -22.46 1.78
N GLU A 400 -5.73 -21.38 1.42
CA GLU A 400 -6.26 -20.01 1.45
C GLU A 400 -7.44 -19.84 0.48
N PRO A 401 -7.36 -20.25 -0.82
CA PRO A 401 -8.50 -20.17 -1.74
C PRO A 401 -9.71 -20.98 -1.29
N LEU A 402 -9.53 -22.17 -0.74
CA LEU A 402 -10.65 -22.98 -0.21
C LEU A 402 -11.33 -22.27 0.98
N ARG A 403 -10.55 -21.63 1.85
CA ARG A 403 -11.09 -20.80 2.94
C ARG A 403 -11.84 -19.58 2.41
N GLU A 404 -11.34 -18.92 1.35
CA GLU A 404 -12.01 -17.81 0.68
C GLU A 404 -13.37 -18.24 0.10
N ILE A 405 -13.46 -19.41 -0.53
CA ILE A 405 -14.72 -19.96 -1.04
C ILE A 405 -15.73 -20.16 0.09
N ALA A 406 -15.29 -20.69 1.23
CA ALA A 406 -16.16 -20.86 2.40
C ALA A 406 -16.63 -19.51 2.97
N ILE A 407 -15.73 -18.54 3.10
CA ILE A 407 -16.06 -17.18 3.54
C ILE A 407 -17.07 -16.52 2.59
N ALA A 408 -16.88 -16.65 1.26
CA ALA A 408 -17.77 -16.07 0.25
C ALA A 408 -19.21 -16.54 0.38
N ALA A 409 -19.43 -17.82 0.76
CA ALA A 409 -20.75 -18.38 0.95
C ALA A 409 -21.51 -17.73 2.13
N GLU A 410 -20.78 -17.29 3.17
CA GLU A 410 -21.32 -16.72 4.41
C GLU A 410 -21.47 -15.19 4.39
N LEU A 411 -20.95 -14.50 3.36
CA LEU A 411 -21.01 -13.05 3.30
C LEU A 411 -22.45 -12.53 3.18
N PRO A 412 -22.83 -11.49 3.95
CA PRO A 412 -24.16 -10.89 3.80
C PRO A 412 -24.30 -10.14 2.48
N ALA A 413 -25.50 -10.10 1.94
CA ALA A 413 -25.88 -9.24 0.82
C ALA A 413 -26.81 -8.15 1.33
N LEU A 414 -26.45 -6.88 1.11
CA LEU A 414 -27.23 -5.73 1.55
C LEU A 414 -28.20 -5.26 0.48
N THR A 415 -27.90 -5.51 -0.80
CA THR A 415 -28.74 -5.12 -1.93
C THR A 415 -28.81 -6.22 -2.99
N PRO A 416 -29.86 -6.26 -3.81
CA PRO A 416 -29.86 -7.09 -5.02
C PRO A 416 -28.89 -6.48 -6.08
N ILE A 417 -28.42 -7.33 -7.01
CA ILE A 417 -27.62 -6.93 -8.17
C ILE A 417 -28.44 -7.16 -9.43
N GLU A 418 -29.10 -6.12 -9.92
CA GLU A 418 -30.09 -6.21 -11.01
C GLU A 418 -29.60 -5.57 -12.32
N ASP A 419 -28.73 -4.54 -12.25
CA ASP A 419 -28.19 -3.89 -13.43
C ASP A 419 -27.32 -4.86 -14.26
N ALA A 420 -27.46 -4.81 -15.58
CA ALA A 420 -26.75 -5.73 -16.47
C ALA A 420 -25.23 -5.50 -16.41
N THR A 421 -24.78 -4.24 -16.39
CA THR A 421 -23.36 -3.89 -16.28
C THR A 421 -22.80 -4.33 -14.95
N SER A 422 -23.54 -4.13 -13.84
CA SER A 422 -23.13 -4.61 -12.51
C SER A 422 -23.00 -6.14 -12.47
N ARG A 423 -23.87 -6.88 -13.16
CA ARG A 423 -23.76 -8.35 -13.27
C ARG A 423 -22.52 -8.78 -14.06
N ASP A 424 -22.23 -8.10 -15.19
CA ASP A 424 -21.07 -8.41 -16.02
C ASP A 424 -19.76 -8.11 -15.29
N VAL A 425 -19.67 -6.95 -14.62
CA VAL A 425 -18.52 -6.56 -13.78
C VAL A 425 -18.34 -7.54 -12.62
N ARG A 426 -19.46 -7.93 -11.94
CA ARG A 426 -19.42 -8.96 -10.90
C ARG A 426 -18.83 -10.27 -11.43
N ALA A 427 -19.31 -10.77 -12.56
CA ALA A 427 -18.84 -12.03 -13.12
C ALA A 427 -17.33 -12.01 -13.39
N MET A 428 -16.80 -10.89 -13.87
CA MET A 428 -15.36 -10.73 -14.12
C MET A 428 -14.54 -10.84 -12.82
N TYR A 429 -14.97 -10.17 -11.73
CA TYR A 429 -14.24 -10.18 -10.45
C TYR A 429 -14.54 -11.41 -9.57
N GLU A 430 -15.64 -12.14 -9.82
CA GLU A 430 -15.87 -13.47 -9.23
C GLU A 430 -14.90 -14.50 -9.79
N GLU A 431 -14.56 -14.41 -11.07
CA GLU A 431 -13.56 -15.27 -11.68
C GLU A 431 -12.14 -14.97 -11.19
N SER A 432 -11.81 -13.69 -11.04
CA SER A 432 -10.48 -13.21 -10.68
C SER A 432 -10.58 -12.04 -9.70
N PRO A 433 -10.53 -12.31 -8.37
CA PRO A 433 -10.54 -11.28 -7.34
C PRO A 433 -9.45 -10.24 -7.56
N PHE A 434 -9.82 -8.94 -7.55
CA PHE A 434 -8.94 -7.83 -7.92
C PHE A 434 -8.97 -6.70 -6.89
N PRO A 435 -7.84 -5.97 -6.70
CA PRO A 435 -6.46 -6.36 -7.01
C PRO A 435 -5.95 -7.44 -6.03
N ARG A 436 -5.07 -8.34 -6.46
CA ARG A 436 -4.39 -9.25 -5.52
C ARG A 436 -3.18 -8.55 -4.90
N TRP A 437 -3.04 -8.67 -3.58
CA TRP A 437 -1.94 -8.08 -2.82
C TRP A 437 -1.48 -9.02 -1.70
N ASN A 438 -0.20 -8.98 -1.35
CA ASN A 438 0.36 -9.88 -0.35
C ASN A 438 0.43 -9.23 1.03
N GLN A 439 1.02 -8.05 1.11
CA GLN A 439 1.18 -7.30 2.36
C GLN A 439 0.61 -5.89 2.20
N PRO A 440 -0.27 -5.45 3.11
CA PRO A 440 -0.82 -4.10 3.03
C PRO A 440 0.16 -3.07 3.60
N VAL A 441 -0.01 -1.83 3.16
CA VAL A 441 0.44 -0.68 3.92
C VAL A 441 -0.61 -0.44 5.01
N LEU A 442 -0.22 -0.45 6.27
CA LEU A 442 -1.10 -0.11 7.39
C LEU A 442 -1.08 1.41 7.65
N GLY A 443 -2.19 1.94 8.12
CA GLY A 443 -2.32 3.34 8.48
C GLY A 443 -1.66 3.70 9.81
N ASN A 444 -1.71 4.98 10.17
CA ASN A 444 -0.99 5.53 11.33
C ASN A 444 -1.90 5.85 12.52
N ASP A 445 -3.08 5.28 12.62
CA ASP A 445 -4.06 5.48 13.69
C ASP A 445 -4.15 6.93 14.17
N MET A 446 -4.83 7.77 13.41
CA MET A 446 -4.97 9.19 13.73
C MET A 446 -6.42 9.67 13.66
N PRO A 447 -6.78 10.74 14.41
CA PRO A 447 -8.09 11.37 14.30
C PRO A 447 -8.39 11.80 12.86
N LEU A 448 -9.64 11.61 12.42
CA LEU A 448 -10.09 11.92 11.06
C LEU A 448 -9.72 13.33 10.60
N ALA A 449 -10.00 14.35 11.41
CA ALA A 449 -9.70 15.73 11.07
C ALA A 449 -8.19 15.97 10.84
N ARG A 450 -7.33 15.30 11.62
CA ARG A 450 -5.87 15.38 11.45
C ARG A 450 -5.43 14.72 10.13
N HIS A 451 -6.02 13.58 9.80
CA HIS A 451 -5.73 12.90 8.55
C HIS A 451 -6.08 13.77 7.34
N LEU A 452 -7.29 14.35 7.33
CA LEU A 452 -7.74 15.22 6.24
C LEU A 452 -6.86 16.46 6.08
N ARG A 453 -6.43 17.10 7.18
CA ARG A 453 -5.50 18.23 7.12
C ARG A 453 -4.14 17.83 6.53
N ALA A 454 -3.66 16.64 6.84
CA ALA A 454 -2.39 16.15 6.28
C ALA A 454 -2.49 15.86 4.78
N LEU A 455 -3.63 15.35 4.32
CA LEU A 455 -3.87 15.07 2.89
C LEU A 455 -4.14 16.33 2.07
N LEU A 456 -4.80 17.31 2.66
CA LEU A 456 -5.30 18.52 2.00
C LEU A 456 -4.69 19.79 2.60
N PRO A 457 -3.37 19.96 2.51
CA PRO A 457 -2.64 21.02 3.25
C PRO A 457 -3.01 22.44 2.78
N LEU A 458 -3.64 22.60 1.61
CA LEU A 458 -4.08 23.89 1.08
C LEU A 458 -5.52 24.24 1.46
N GLN A 459 -6.22 23.34 2.17
CA GLN A 459 -7.62 23.52 2.53
C GLN A 459 -7.78 23.89 4.01
N VAL A 460 -8.76 24.73 4.28
CA VAL A 460 -9.19 24.98 5.65
C VAL A 460 -10.16 23.87 6.07
N ILE A 461 -9.63 22.86 6.75
CA ILE A 461 -10.44 21.80 7.36
C ILE A 461 -10.80 22.28 8.78
N PRO A 462 -12.08 22.60 9.05
CA PRO A 462 -12.52 23.00 10.38
C PRO A 462 -12.10 22.01 11.46
N GLU A 463 -11.96 22.47 12.68
CA GLU A 463 -11.80 21.57 13.81
C GLU A 463 -13.13 20.88 14.07
N PHE A 464 -13.15 19.57 13.95
CA PHE A 464 -14.29 18.73 14.31
C PHE A 464 -13.80 17.46 15.00
N HIS A 465 -14.60 16.99 15.91
CA HIS A 465 -14.28 15.76 16.66
C HIS A 465 -15.34 14.71 16.35
N VAL A 466 -14.88 13.60 15.78
CA VAL A 466 -15.69 12.38 15.60
C VAL A 466 -14.92 11.29 16.33
N GLU A 467 -15.43 10.85 17.47
CA GLU A 467 -14.78 9.85 18.31
C GLU A 467 -14.72 8.49 17.61
N ARG A 468 -15.79 8.13 16.91
CA ARG A 468 -15.94 6.88 16.17
C ARG A 468 -16.44 7.17 14.75
N PRO A 469 -15.57 7.42 13.78
CA PRO A 469 -15.97 7.69 12.40
C PRO A 469 -16.66 6.47 11.77
N HIS A 470 -17.82 6.69 11.17
CA HIS A 470 -18.49 5.71 10.32
C HIS A 470 -17.98 5.89 8.89
N VAL A 471 -17.35 4.85 8.35
CA VAL A 471 -16.68 4.90 7.04
C VAL A 471 -17.28 3.88 6.09
N LEU A 472 -17.60 4.29 4.88
CA LEU A 472 -18.01 3.39 3.79
C LEU A 472 -16.87 3.32 2.76
N ILE A 473 -16.44 2.10 2.45
CA ILE A 473 -15.58 1.84 1.29
C ILE A 473 -16.44 1.20 0.21
N ALA A 474 -16.79 1.99 -0.80
CA ALA A 474 -17.71 1.60 -1.86
C ALA A 474 -16.94 1.09 -3.09
N GLY A 475 -17.02 -0.22 -3.34
CA GLY A 475 -16.22 -0.94 -4.32
C GLY A 475 -14.82 -1.24 -3.77
N CYS A 476 -14.78 -1.96 -2.63
CA CYS A 476 -13.53 -2.21 -1.91
C CYS A 476 -12.63 -3.27 -2.58
N GLY A 477 -13.11 -3.96 -3.62
CA GLY A 477 -12.40 -5.07 -4.23
C GLY A 477 -11.93 -6.09 -3.19
N THR A 478 -10.67 -6.43 -3.20
CA THR A 478 -10.03 -7.35 -2.24
C THR A 478 -9.69 -6.70 -0.89
N GLY A 479 -10.26 -5.54 -0.58
CA GLY A 479 -10.25 -4.95 0.76
C GLY A 479 -8.99 -4.17 1.16
N LEU A 480 -8.03 -3.95 0.26
CA LEU A 480 -6.79 -3.22 0.59
C LEU A 480 -7.10 -1.82 1.15
N GLN A 481 -7.98 -1.06 0.47
CA GLN A 481 -8.38 0.27 0.92
C GLN A 481 -9.18 0.23 2.22
N ALA A 482 -10.02 -0.80 2.41
CA ALA A 482 -10.79 -0.97 3.64
C ALA A 482 -9.88 -1.21 4.87
N ILE A 483 -8.83 -2.02 4.71
CA ILE A 483 -7.82 -2.26 5.74
C ILE A 483 -7.04 -0.96 6.03
N LEU A 484 -6.63 -0.24 4.97
CA LEU A 484 -5.95 1.04 5.13
C LEU A 484 -6.83 2.05 5.89
N ALA A 485 -8.09 2.19 5.53
CA ALA A 485 -9.02 3.09 6.21
C ALA A 485 -9.23 2.69 7.69
N ALA A 486 -9.47 1.39 7.97
CA ALA A 486 -9.66 0.87 9.32
C ALA A 486 -8.43 1.06 10.23
N THR A 487 -7.22 1.10 9.65
CA THR A 487 -5.97 1.32 10.39
C THR A 487 -5.54 2.78 10.41
N THR A 488 -6.10 3.62 9.55
CA THR A 488 -5.79 5.06 9.48
C THR A 488 -6.70 5.88 10.38
N TYR A 489 -8.02 5.66 10.28
CA TYR A 489 -8.99 6.44 11.03
C TYR A 489 -9.18 5.85 12.41
N ARG A 490 -8.79 6.60 13.44
CA ARG A 490 -8.88 6.17 14.84
C ARG A 490 -10.30 5.73 15.21
N ASN A 491 -10.41 4.54 15.81
CA ASN A 491 -11.68 3.95 16.27
C ASN A 491 -12.77 3.82 15.19
N ALA A 492 -12.42 3.80 13.90
CA ALA A 492 -13.40 3.76 12.83
C ALA A 492 -14.26 2.47 12.84
N ASP A 493 -15.53 2.64 12.50
CA ASP A 493 -16.44 1.55 12.11
C ASP A 493 -16.54 1.55 10.59
N VAL A 494 -15.87 0.58 9.95
CA VAL A 494 -15.72 0.55 8.49
C VAL A 494 -16.63 -0.51 7.89
N LEU A 495 -17.51 -0.09 6.97
CA LEU A 495 -18.28 -0.98 6.11
C LEU A 495 -17.63 -1.00 4.71
N ALA A 496 -17.15 -2.16 4.30
CA ALA A 496 -16.56 -2.40 2.99
C ALA A 496 -17.55 -3.18 2.11
N ILE A 497 -17.91 -2.61 0.97
CA ILE A 497 -18.84 -3.23 0.04
C ILE A 497 -18.25 -3.42 -1.33
N ASP A 498 -18.64 -4.50 -2.01
CA ASP A 498 -18.29 -4.81 -3.39
C ASP A 498 -19.36 -5.68 -4.06
N LEU A 499 -19.34 -5.76 -5.39
CA LEU A 499 -20.19 -6.67 -6.16
C LEU A 499 -19.73 -8.13 -6.05
N SER A 500 -18.40 -8.36 -5.94
CA SER A 500 -17.76 -9.67 -5.96
C SER A 500 -17.60 -10.25 -4.57
N ARG A 501 -18.28 -11.36 -4.29
CA ARG A 501 -18.09 -12.14 -3.05
C ARG A 501 -16.69 -12.73 -2.95
N ALA A 502 -16.12 -13.13 -4.08
CA ALA A 502 -14.75 -13.67 -4.12
C ALA A 502 -13.72 -12.62 -3.69
N SER A 503 -13.84 -11.37 -4.18
CA SER A 503 -13.00 -10.25 -3.75
C SER A 503 -13.19 -9.91 -2.27
N LEU A 504 -14.44 -9.83 -1.79
CA LEU A 504 -14.76 -9.58 -0.39
C LEU A 504 -14.22 -10.67 0.53
N ALA A 505 -14.30 -11.94 0.13
CA ALA A 505 -13.80 -13.07 0.91
C ALA A 505 -12.27 -13.01 1.08
N TYR A 506 -11.55 -12.64 0.02
CA TYR A 506 -10.11 -12.36 0.11
C TYR A 506 -9.82 -11.28 1.16
N GLY A 507 -10.51 -10.13 1.07
CA GLY A 507 -10.35 -9.02 2.01
C GLY A 507 -10.68 -9.42 3.45
N LYS A 508 -11.78 -10.15 3.66
CA LYS A 508 -12.20 -10.61 4.99
C LYS A 508 -11.19 -11.60 5.59
N ARG A 509 -10.66 -12.54 4.79
CA ARG A 509 -9.58 -13.44 5.25
C ARG A 509 -8.35 -12.64 5.68
N LYS A 510 -7.86 -11.72 4.83
CA LYS A 510 -6.70 -10.87 5.13
C LYS A 510 -6.91 -9.99 6.37
N ALA A 511 -8.07 -9.35 6.50
CA ALA A 511 -8.40 -8.53 7.68
C ALA A 511 -8.40 -9.36 8.98
N THR A 512 -8.93 -10.60 8.91
CA THR A 512 -8.93 -11.54 10.04
C THR A 512 -7.50 -11.95 10.43
N GLU A 513 -6.65 -12.27 9.45
CA GLU A 513 -5.24 -12.64 9.67
C GLU A 513 -4.42 -11.50 10.28
N LEU A 514 -4.74 -10.27 9.92
CA LEU A 514 -4.09 -9.06 10.45
C LEU A 514 -4.70 -8.58 11.78
N GLY A 515 -5.80 -9.20 12.23
CA GLY A 515 -6.48 -8.81 13.48
C GLY A 515 -7.09 -7.41 13.43
N ILE A 516 -7.58 -6.94 12.26
CA ILE A 516 -8.13 -5.58 12.09
C ILE A 516 -9.53 -5.50 12.71
N PRO A 517 -9.73 -4.70 13.79
CA PRO A 517 -11.03 -4.52 14.40
C PRO A 517 -11.91 -3.54 13.59
N GLY A 518 -13.24 -3.56 13.85
CA GLY A 518 -14.18 -2.57 13.34
C GLY A 518 -14.40 -2.60 11.82
N LEU A 519 -13.97 -3.66 11.12
CA LEU A 519 -14.09 -3.80 9.67
C LEU A 519 -15.09 -4.90 9.31
N ARG A 520 -16.14 -4.51 8.59
CA ARG A 520 -17.22 -5.40 8.11
C ARG A 520 -17.25 -5.44 6.59
N PHE A 521 -17.50 -6.63 6.02
CA PHE A 521 -17.59 -6.86 4.59
C PHE A 521 -19.00 -7.33 4.20
N ALA A 522 -19.56 -6.76 3.11
CA ALA A 522 -20.86 -7.15 2.60
C ALA A 522 -20.96 -6.98 1.08
N GLN A 523 -21.72 -7.84 0.42
CA GLN A 523 -22.03 -7.68 -1.00
C GLN A 523 -23.09 -6.59 -1.18
N ALA A 524 -22.84 -5.62 -2.07
CA ALA A 524 -23.83 -4.60 -2.41
C ALA A 524 -23.55 -3.99 -3.79
N ASP A 525 -24.62 -3.52 -4.45
CA ASP A 525 -24.55 -2.68 -5.65
C ASP A 525 -24.70 -1.21 -5.25
N ILE A 526 -23.73 -0.37 -5.62
CA ILE A 526 -23.74 1.07 -5.32
C ILE A 526 -25.02 1.73 -5.82
N LEU A 527 -25.55 1.29 -6.97
CA LEU A 527 -26.78 1.85 -7.56
C LEU A 527 -28.04 1.59 -6.71
N LYS A 528 -27.98 0.70 -5.72
CA LYS A 528 -29.11 0.28 -4.86
C LYS A 528 -28.94 0.67 -3.39
N LEU A 529 -27.93 1.47 -3.04
CA LEU A 529 -27.60 1.81 -1.65
C LEU A 529 -28.59 2.80 -1.01
N GLY A 530 -29.45 3.46 -1.76
CA GLY A 530 -30.37 4.48 -1.23
C GLY A 530 -31.33 3.98 -0.14
N SER A 531 -31.55 2.66 -0.06
CA SER A 531 -32.38 2.03 0.99
C SER A 531 -31.62 1.78 2.31
N LEU A 532 -30.31 1.97 2.37
CA LEU A 532 -29.54 1.79 3.59
C LEU A 532 -29.88 2.89 4.61
N PRO A 533 -30.15 2.52 5.88
CA PRO A 533 -30.40 3.50 6.94
C PRO A 533 -29.13 4.22 7.40
N ASP A 534 -27.96 3.61 7.18
CA ASP A 534 -26.67 4.11 7.65
C ASP A 534 -26.29 5.41 6.97
N ARG A 535 -25.61 6.28 7.71
CA ARG A 535 -24.99 7.52 7.21
C ARG A 535 -23.55 7.58 7.67
N PHE A 536 -22.66 8.05 6.77
CA PHE A 536 -21.22 7.97 6.93
C PHE A 536 -20.57 9.34 7.07
N ASP A 537 -19.55 9.42 7.92
CA ASP A 537 -18.70 10.58 8.08
C ASP A 537 -17.71 10.67 6.91
N VAL A 538 -17.26 9.50 6.42
CA VAL A 538 -16.38 9.36 5.27
C VAL A 538 -16.89 8.31 4.32
N ILE A 539 -16.84 8.60 3.02
CA ILE A 539 -17.07 7.63 1.95
C ILE A 539 -15.85 7.64 1.04
N GLU A 540 -15.30 6.46 0.75
CA GLU A 540 -14.22 6.31 -0.20
C GLU A 540 -14.64 5.38 -1.33
N SER A 541 -14.43 5.81 -2.60
CA SER A 541 -14.71 5.01 -3.80
C SER A 541 -13.61 5.26 -4.83
N PHE A 542 -12.65 4.34 -4.88
CA PHE A 542 -11.47 4.47 -5.70
C PHE A 542 -11.44 3.41 -6.80
N GLY A 543 -11.41 3.84 -8.06
CA GLY A 543 -11.34 2.90 -9.18
C GLY A 543 -12.67 2.21 -9.49
N VAL A 544 -13.84 2.82 -9.20
CA VAL A 544 -15.15 2.14 -9.24
C VAL A 544 -16.17 2.85 -10.10
N LEU A 545 -16.50 4.08 -9.80
CA LEU A 545 -17.65 4.77 -10.43
C LEU A 545 -17.52 4.88 -11.95
N HIS A 546 -16.32 4.98 -12.49
CA HIS A 546 -16.09 5.04 -13.93
C HIS A 546 -16.33 3.71 -14.66
N HIS A 547 -16.62 2.65 -13.94
CA HIS A 547 -17.05 1.35 -14.49
C HIS A 547 -18.58 1.17 -14.47
N LEU A 548 -19.31 2.05 -13.82
CA LEU A 548 -20.77 2.04 -13.87
C LEU A 548 -21.26 2.50 -15.26
N ARG A 549 -22.43 2.03 -15.68
CA ARG A 549 -23.06 2.53 -16.90
C ARG A 549 -23.32 4.03 -16.82
N GLU A 550 -23.79 4.51 -15.66
CA GLU A 550 -24.07 5.90 -15.35
C GLU A 550 -23.32 6.32 -14.07
N PRO A 551 -22.09 6.81 -14.17
CA PRO A 551 -21.27 7.22 -13.02
C PRO A 551 -21.95 8.26 -12.12
N ALA A 552 -22.69 9.21 -12.72
CA ALA A 552 -23.43 10.24 -11.99
C ALA A 552 -24.50 9.64 -11.07
N ALA A 553 -25.18 8.58 -11.50
CA ALA A 553 -26.18 7.89 -10.68
C ALA A 553 -25.54 7.24 -9.43
N GLY A 554 -24.40 6.59 -9.61
CA GLY A 554 -23.62 6.04 -8.49
C GLY A 554 -23.16 7.12 -7.51
N LEU A 555 -22.62 8.22 -8.02
CA LEU A 555 -22.19 9.36 -7.20
C LEU A 555 -23.37 10.00 -6.44
N ALA A 556 -24.53 10.13 -7.07
CA ALA A 556 -25.74 10.64 -6.40
C ALA A 556 -26.14 9.72 -5.23
N GLN A 557 -26.13 8.38 -5.41
CA GLN A 557 -26.40 7.44 -4.34
C GLN A 557 -25.43 7.61 -3.14
N LEU A 558 -24.12 7.66 -3.41
CA LEU A 558 -23.13 7.88 -2.36
C LEU A 558 -23.32 9.22 -1.65
N THR A 559 -23.67 10.28 -2.38
CA THR A 559 -23.95 11.61 -1.80
C THR A 559 -25.12 11.60 -0.81
N THR A 560 -26.15 10.77 -1.04
CA THR A 560 -27.29 10.66 -0.11
C THR A 560 -26.88 10.00 1.22
N LEU A 561 -25.89 9.10 1.19
CA LEU A 561 -25.38 8.40 2.36
C LEU A 561 -24.37 9.22 3.17
N LEU A 562 -23.81 10.28 2.59
CA LEU A 562 -22.85 11.13 3.26
C LEU A 562 -23.56 12.08 4.24
N LYS A 563 -23.09 12.14 5.49
CA LYS A 563 -23.61 13.09 6.50
C LYS A 563 -23.35 14.54 6.06
N PRO A 564 -24.16 15.52 6.49
CA PRO A 564 -23.77 16.94 6.42
C PRO A 564 -22.38 17.14 7.08
N GLY A 565 -21.51 17.92 6.45
CA GLY A 565 -20.12 18.08 6.88
C GLY A 565 -19.19 16.87 6.59
N GLY A 566 -19.73 15.76 6.11
CA GLY A 566 -18.97 14.56 5.76
C GLY A 566 -18.08 14.73 4.55
N HIS A 567 -17.08 13.85 4.41
CA HIS A 567 -16.06 13.90 3.36
C HIS A 567 -16.12 12.68 2.45
N MET A 568 -15.87 12.89 1.17
CA MET A 568 -15.85 11.80 0.17
C MET A 568 -14.55 11.83 -0.62
N MET A 569 -13.88 10.68 -0.71
CA MET A 569 -12.73 10.48 -1.60
C MET A 569 -13.18 9.70 -2.83
N LEU A 570 -12.82 10.19 -4.01
CA LEU A 570 -13.10 9.53 -5.28
C LEU A 570 -11.81 9.30 -6.07
N GLY A 571 -11.78 8.18 -6.80
CA GLY A 571 -10.77 7.87 -7.80
C GLY A 571 -11.41 7.64 -9.16
N LEU A 572 -11.18 8.55 -10.13
CA LEU A 572 -11.73 8.48 -11.49
C LEU A 572 -10.63 8.57 -12.55
N TYR A 573 -10.82 7.90 -13.69
CA TYR A 573 -9.79 7.87 -14.74
C TYR A 573 -9.68 9.20 -15.51
N SER A 574 -8.42 9.63 -15.74
CA SER A 574 -8.07 10.74 -16.61
C SER A 574 -8.06 10.29 -18.08
N GLU A 575 -8.63 11.10 -18.99
CA GLU A 575 -8.53 10.86 -20.43
C GLU A 575 -7.07 10.97 -20.92
N ILE A 576 -6.32 11.96 -20.44
CA ILE A 576 -4.91 12.17 -20.81
C ILE A 576 -4.02 11.11 -20.19
N GLY A 577 -4.23 10.81 -18.91
CA GLY A 577 -3.44 9.82 -18.18
C GLY A 577 -3.61 8.38 -18.72
N ARG A 578 -4.76 8.07 -19.33
CA ARG A 578 -5.07 6.72 -19.88
C ARG A 578 -4.70 6.54 -21.35
N ARG A 579 -3.95 7.45 -21.97
CA ARG A 579 -3.61 7.42 -23.40
C ARG A 579 -3.00 6.11 -23.88
N ASP A 580 -2.12 5.49 -23.09
CA ASP A 580 -1.48 4.20 -23.42
C ASP A 580 -2.47 3.04 -23.34
N VAL A 581 -3.40 3.09 -22.38
CA VAL A 581 -4.50 2.13 -22.26
C VAL A 581 -5.44 2.24 -23.47
N VAL A 582 -5.77 3.46 -23.88
CA VAL A 582 -6.60 3.70 -25.08
C VAL A 582 -5.91 3.15 -26.34
N ALA A 583 -4.59 3.33 -26.47
CA ALA A 583 -3.83 2.78 -27.58
C ALA A 583 -3.88 1.23 -27.57
N ALA A 584 -3.68 0.61 -26.41
CA ALA A 584 -3.76 -0.84 -26.25
C ALA A 584 -5.16 -1.39 -26.61
N ARG A 585 -6.23 -0.73 -26.14
CA ARG A 585 -7.63 -1.10 -26.44
C ARG A 585 -7.96 -1.00 -27.94
N ARG A 586 -7.35 -0.06 -28.65
CA ARG A 586 -7.46 0.02 -30.13
C ARG A 586 -6.84 -1.18 -30.81
N LEU A 587 -5.65 -1.60 -30.35
CA LEU A 587 -4.99 -2.81 -30.88
C LEU A 587 -5.83 -4.08 -30.57
N ILE A 588 -6.37 -4.20 -29.37
CA ILE A 588 -7.25 -5.30 -28.96
C ILE A 588 -8.45 -5.38 -29.91
N ALA A 589 -9.15 -4.27 -30.14
CA ALA A 589 -10.29 -4.23 -31.04
C ALA A 589 -9.91 -4.53 -32.50
N MET A 590 -8.79 -3.97 -32.98
CA MET A 590 -8.31 -4.15 -34.36
C MET A 590 -7.95 -5.61 -34.66
N HIS A 591 -7.39 -6.33 -33.69
CA HIS A 591 -6.95 -7.73 -33.86
C HIS A 591 -7.95 -8.75 -33.32
N GLY A 592 -9.09 -8.32 -32.77
CA GLY A 592 -10.18 -9.20 -32.35
C GLY A 592 -9.87 -10.04 -31.12
N TYR A 593 -9.01 -9.54 -30.20
CA TYR A 593 -8.80 -10.22 -28.92
C TYR A 593 -10.03 -10.04 -28.01
N SER A 594 -10.41 -11.12 -27.33
CA SER A 594 -11.46 -11.13 -26.31
C SER A 594 -10.87 -11.03 -24.90
N ASP A 595 -11.75 -10.86 -23.88
CA ASP A 595 -11.38 -10.80 -22.48
C ASP A 595 -11.15 -12.19 -21.83
N THR A 596 -11.00 -13.25 -22.63
CA THR A 596 -10.65 -14.59 -22.14
C THR A 596 -9.19 -14.66 -21.68
N PRO A 597 -8.86 -15.49 -20.69
CA PRO A 597 -7.48 -15.66 -20.23
C PRO A 597 -6.49 -16.00 -21.37
N ASP A 598 -6.90 -16.79 -22.34
CA ASP A 598 -6.04 -17.19 -23.47
C ASP A 598 -5.78 -16.02 -24.43
N ASP A 599 -6.79 -15.19 -24.70
CA ASP A 599 -6.62 -14.00 -25.54
C ASP A 599 -5.81 -12.90 -24.84
N ILE A 600 -5.96 -12.75 -23.54
CA ILE A 600 -5.14 -11.80 -22.74
C ILE A 600 -3.66 -12.21 -22.81
N ARG A 601 -3.35 -13.52 -22.64
CA ARG A 601 -1.97 -14.03 -22.77
C ARG A 601 -1.43 -13.84 -24.18
N ARG A 602 -2.26 -14.12 -25.19
CA ARG A 602 -1.91 -13.95 -26.62
C ARG A 602 -1.65 -12.47 -26.94
N PHE A 603 -2.55 -11.58 -26.55
CA PHE A 603 -2.35 -10.14 -26.71
C PHE A 603 -1.05 -9.66 -26.06
N ARG A 604 -0.78 -10.07 -24.82
CA ARG A 604 0.45 -9.70 -24.10
C ARG A 604 1.71 -10.18 -24.84
N ALA A 605 1.67 -11.38 -25.38
CA ALA A 605 2.78 -11.96 -26.16
C ALA A 605 2.96 -11.25 -27.53
N ASP A 606 1.86 -10.92 -28.20
CA ASP A 606 1.86 -10.28 -29.50
C ASP A 606 2.19 -8.80 -29.46
N LEU A 607 1.93 -8.13 -28.33
CA LEU A 607 2.07 -6.67 -28.18
C LEU A 607 3.46 -6.17 -28.51
N GLU A 608 4.50 -6.94 -28.15
CA GLU A 608 5.89 -6.63 -28.48
C GLU A 608 6.13 -6.47 -29.99
N ARG A 609 5.48 -7.31 -30.78
CA ARG A 609 5.56 -7.29 -32.26
C ARG A 609 4.64 -6.20 -32.85
N LEU A 610 3.49 -5.95 -32.20
CA LEU A 610 2.49 -4.98 -32.69
C LEU A 610 2.93 -3.53 -32.41
N ASP A 611 3.42 -3.25 -31.19
CA ASP A 611 3.88 -1.93 -30.77
C ASP A 611 4.93 -2.06 -29.64
N PRO A 612 6.23 -2.14 -29.98
CA PRO A 612 7.30 -2.28 -28.99
C PRO A 612 7.36 -1.10 -28.00
N GLU A 613 7.09 0.13 -28.46
CA GLU A 613 7.15 1.31 -27.61
C GLU A 613 6.00 1.32 -26.58
N LEU A 614 4.81 0.98 -27.01
CA LEU A 614 3.66 0.84 -26.11
C LEU A 614 3.92 -0.29 -25.10
N THR A 615 4.52 -1.39 -25.54
CA THR A 615 4.90 -2.51 -24.66
C THR A 615 5.80 -2.02 -23.54
N GLU A 616 6.87 -1.27 -23.84
CA GLU A 616 7.78 -0.74 -22.84
C GLU A 616 7.09 0.23 -21.86
N ARG A 617 6.13 1.03 -22.33
CA ARG A 617 5.36 1.92 -21.45
C ARG A 617 4.41 1.13 -20.53
N LEU A 618 3.67 0.17 -21.07
CA LEU A 618 2.75 -0.67 -20.29
C LEU A 618 3.49 -1.57 -19.28
N ARG A 619 4.66 -2.11 -19.62
CA ARG A 619 5.50 -2.93 -18.71
C ARG A 619 5.94 -2.18 -17.45
N ARG A 620 5.96 -0.85 -17.48
CA ARG A 620 6.24 -0.02 -16.28
C ARG A 620 5.10 -0.07 -15.25
N SER A 621 3.90 -0.44 -15.69
CA SER A 621 2.76 -0.67 -14.80
C SER A 621 2.84 -2.06 -14.18
N SER A 622 2.64 -2.16 -12.87
CA SER A 622 2.49 -3.46 -12.19
C SER A 622 1.34 -4.28 -12.77
N ALA A 623 0.32 -3.61 -13.27
CA ALA A 623 -0.85 -4.25 -13.87
C ALA A 623 -0.54 -5.05 -15.15
N PHE A 624 0.61 -4.86 -15.79
CA PHE A 624 1.03 -5.65 -16.96
C PHE A 624 1.50 -7.06 -16.60
N HIS A 625 1.68 -7.39 -15.31
CA HIS A 625 2.38 -8.58 -14.83
C HIS A 625 1.48 -9.58 -14.07
N SER A 626 0.16 -9.36 -14.05
CA SER A 626 -0.83 -10.37 -13.64
C SER A 626 -2.02 -10.39 -14.58
N LEU A 627 -2.73 -11.51 -14.61
CA LEU A 627 -3.82 -11.69 -15.57
C LEU A 627 -5.02 -10.79 -15.26
N SER A 628 -5.44 -10.74 -13.98
CA SER A 628 -6.58 -9.90 -13.57
C SER A 628 -6.27 -8.43 -13.66
N ASP A 629 -5.04 -8.01 -13.29
CA ASP A 629 -4.63 -6.62 -13.41
C ASP A 629 -4.57 -6.17 -14.88
N LEU A 630 -4.05 -7.02 -15.78
CA LEU A 630 -4.01 -6.73 -17.22
C LEU A 630 -5.41 -6.73 -17.83
N ARG A 631 -6.29 -7.64 -17.38
CA ARG A 631 -7.71 -7.65 -17.78
C ARG A 631 -8.39 -6.34 -17.38
N ASP A 632 -8.24 -5.92 -16.13
CA ASP A 632 -8.79 -4.66 -15.63
C ASP A 632 -8.23 -3.45 -16.38
N LEU A 633 -6.91 -3.45 -16.64
CA LEU A 633 -6.21 -2.33 -17.27
C LEU A 633 -6.71 -2.07 -18.70
N VAL A 634 -6.77 -3.10 -19.58
CA VAL A 634 -6.98 -2.92 -21.02
C VAL A 634 -8.17 -3.69 -21.61
N PHE A 635 -8.75 -4.67 -20.91
CA PHE A 635 -9.89 -5.46 -21.37
C PHE A 635 -11.19 -5.16 -20.63
N HIS A 636 -11.22 -4.19 -19.72
CA HIS A 636 -12.43 -3.86 -18.96
C HIS A 636 -13.57 -3.49 -19.91
N ARG A 637 -14.77 -4.06 -19.70
CA ARG A 637 -15.92 -3.91 -20.59
C ARG A 637 -16.48 -2.49 -20.64
N GLN A 638 -16.47 -1.80 -19.49
CA GLN A 638 -17.02 -0.46 -19.33
C GLN A 638 -15.99 0.46 -18.66
N GLU A 639 -15.65 1.59 -19.30
CA GLU A 639 -14.73 2.58 -18.76
C GLU A 639 -15.10 3.98 -19.22
N HIS A 640 -15.38 4.86 -18.27
CA HIS A 640 -15.50 6.30 -18.48
C HIS A 640 -14.19 6.98 -18.12
N ARG A 641 -13.78 7.95 -18.92
CA ARG A 641 -12.59 8.79 -18.68
C ARG A 641 -13.01 10.24 -18.73
N TYR A 642 -12.35 11.06 -17.94
CA TYR A 642 -12.71 12.45 -17.74
C TYR A 642 -11.57 13.40 -18.08
N LEU A 643 -11.92 14.55 -18.63
CA LEU A 643 -11.09 15.75 -18.59
C LEU A 643 -11.50 16.60 -17.37
N PRO A 644 -10.62 17.49 -16.84
CA PRO A 644 -10.94 18.26 -15.64
C PRO A 644 -12.26 19.03 -15.69
N HIS A 645 -12.65 19.63 -16.82
CA HIS A 645 -13.94 20.31 -16.96
C HIS A 645 -15.16 19.36 -16.91
N GLN A 646 -15.01 18.12 -17.38
CA GLN A 646 -16.07 17.10 -17.27
C GLN A 646 -16.21 16.62 -15.81
N LEU A 647 -15.09 16.51 -15.10
CA LEU A 647 -15.08 16.20 -13.68
C LEU A 647 -15.76 17.31 -12.86
N GLU A 648 -15.46 18.58 -13.19
CA GLU A 648 -16.13 19.73 -12.58
C GLU A 648 -17.66 19.66 -12.75
N ASN A 649 -18.14 19.35 -13.97
CA ASN A 649 -19.58 19.22 -14.24
C ASN A 649 -20.21 18.11 -13.42
N LEU A 650 -19.56 16.93 -13.35
CA LEU A 650 -20.02 15.78 -12.56
C LEU A 650 -20.15 16.14 -11.06
N ILE A 651 -19.17 16.85 -10.50
CA ILE A 651 -19.18 17.26 -9.09
C ILE A 651 -20.28 18.32 -8.85
N ARG A 652 -20.44 19.30 -9.73
CA ARG A 652 -21.42 20.39 -9.60
C ARG A 652 -22.85 19.87 -9.47
N GLU A 653 -23.20 18.79 -10.17
CA GLU A 653 -24.52 18.15 -10.09
C GLU A 653 -24.85 17.62 -8.68
N THR A 654 -23.83 17.27 -7.88
CA THR A 654 -24.02 16.73 -6.53
C THR A 654 -24.09 17.79 -5.42
N ARG A 655 -23.77 19.04 -5.73
CA ARG A 655 -23.62 20.14 -4.75
C ARG A 655 -22.57 19.89 -3.68
N LEU A 656 -21.63 18.96 -3.90
CA LEU A 656 -20.48 18.77 -3.04
C LEU A 656 -19.40 19.83 -3.33
N GLU A 657 -18.69 20.26 -2.30
CA GLU A 657 -17.55 21.17 -2.43
C GLU A 657 -16.31 20.36 -2.82
N PHE A 658 -15.61 20.77 -3.89
CA PHE A 658 -14.32 20.20 -4.25
C PHE A 658 -13.22 20.74 -3.33
N LEU A 659 -12.49 19.87 -2.67
CA LEU A 659 -11.42 20.22 -1.74
C LEU A 659 -10.01 20.12 -2.37
N GLY A 660 -9.87 19.44 -3.51
CA GLY A 660 -8.60 19.32 -4.21
C GLY A 660 -8.20 17.90 -4.53
N PHE A 661 -7.18 17.78 -5.37
CA PHE A 661 -6.55 16.49 -5.69
C PHE A 661 -5.57 16.08 -4.60
N GLU A 662 -5.47 14.76 -4.38
CA GLU A 662 -4.53 14.13 -3.47
C GLU A 662 -3.28 13.67 -4.24
N PHE A 663 -2.10 14.04 -3.76
CA PHE A 663 -0.83 13.62 -4.33
C PHE A 663 0.05 12.92 -3.28
N SER A 664 0.83 11.94 -3.72
CA SER A 664 1.78 11.22 -2.87
C SER A 664 3.01 12.05 -2.48
N THR A 665 3.26 13.16 -3.18
CA THR A 665 4.38 14.08 -2.91
C THR A 665 3.89 15.53 -2.90
N PRO A 666 4.42 16.39 -2.03
CA PRO A 666 4.06 17.81 -1.97
C PRO A 666 4.60 18.61 -3.16
N ASP A 667 5.57 18.08 -3.91
CA ASP A 667 6.23 18.79 -5.01
C ASP A 667 5.25 19.18 -6.13
N THR A 668 4.28 18.31 -6.43
CA THR A 668 3.25 18.58 -7.44
C THR A 668 2.43 19.81 -7.11
N LEU A 669 1.92 19.90 -5.88
CA LEU A 669 1.16 21.08 -5.42
C LEU A 669 2.03 22.35 -5.38
N ALA A 670 3.30 22.20 -4.98
CA ALA A 670 4.23 23.33 -4.99
C ALA A 670 4.54 23.82 -6.41
N GLN A 671 4.67 22.91 -7.39
CA GLN A 671 4.84 23.26 -8.80
C GLN A 671 3.59 23.92 -9.36
N TYR A 672 2.41 23.36 -9.10
CA TYR A 672 1.13 23.91 -9.53
C TYR A 672 0.96 25.36 -9.03
N ARG A 673 1.17 25.63 -7.75
CA ARG A 673 1.04 26.96 -7.15
C ARG A 673 2.01 28.00 -7.71
N ARG A 674 3.24 27.60 -8.07
CA ARG A 674 4.17 28.50 -8.75
C ARG A 674 3.70 28.94 -10.12
N GLN A 675 2.96 28.06 -10.82
CA GLN A 675 2.41 28.35 -12.15
C GLN A 675 1.06 29.09 -12.09
N ASN A 676 0.29 28.87 -11.01
CA ASN A 676 -1.05 29.41 -10.81
C ASN A 676 -1.16 30.12 -9.44
N PRO A 677 -0.50 31.30 -9.28
CA PRO A 677 -0.49 32.03 -8.00
C PRO A 677 -1.85 32.61 -7.63
N ASP A 678 -2.76 32.76 -8.56
CA ASP A 678 -4.14 33.21 -8.42
C ASP A 678 -5.12 32.10 -7.94
N ASP A 679 -4.68 30.84 -7.93
CA ASP A 679 -5.40 29.70 -7.33
C ASP A 679 -4.61 29.11 -6.14
N PRO A 680 -4.51 29.81 -5.00
CA PRO A 680 -3.71 29.36 -3.84
C PRO A 680 -4.25 28.06 -3.20
N ARG A 681 -5.54 27.74 -3.42
CA ARG A 681 -6.18 26.53 -2.90
C ARG A 681 -6.06 25.34 -3.84
N ALA A 682 -5.61 25.54 -5.07
CA ALA A 682 -5.50 24.51 -6.11
C ALA A 682 -6.85 23.80 -6.40
N VAL A 683 -7.90 24.58 -6.63
CA VAL A 683 -9.26 24.08 -6.86
C VAL A 683 -9.84 24.48 -8.21
N ASP A 684 -9.14 25.26 -9.02
CA ASP A 684 -9.58 25.69 -10.35
C ASP A 684 -9.34 24.61 -11.39
N PHE A 685 -10.43 24.07 -11.96
CA PHE A 685 -10.36 23.00 -12.95
C PHE A 685 -9.78 23.43 -14.31
N ALA A 686 -9.87 24.71 -14.68
CA ALA A 686 -9.25 25.20 -15.91
C ALA A 686 -7.73 25.24 -15.79
N HIS A 687 -7.20 25.67 -14.65
CA HIS A 687 -5.78 25.64 -14.35
C HIS A 687 -5.25 24.18 -14.28
N TRP A 688 -6.02 23.26 -13.66
CA TRP A 688 -5.66 21.84 -13.64
C TRP A 688 -5.66 21.22 -15.03
N ALA A 689 -6.56 21.61 -15.92
CA ALA A 689 -6.58 21.10 -17.29
C ALA A 689 -5.31 21.50 -18.07
N GLU A 690 -4.84 22.74 -17.92
CA GLU A 690 -3.61 23.20 -18.53
C GLU A 690 -2.37 22.53 -17.89
N PHE A 691 -2.38 22.41 -16.56
CA PHE A 691 -1.27 21.76 -15.83
C PHE A 691 -1.15 20.27 -16.21
N GLU A 692 -2.24 19.53 -16.32
CA GLU A 692 -2.25 18.13 -16.78
C GLU A 692 -1.77 17.99 -18.22
N ARG A 693 -2.17 18.89 -19.11
CA ARG A 693 -1.73 18.89 -20.51
C ARG A 693 -0.20 19.03 -20.62
N GLN A 694 0.41 19.84 -19.73
CA GLN A 694 1.86 20.01 -19.63
C GLN A 694 2.54 18.83 -18.93
N ASN A 695 1.82 18.08 -18.10
CA ASN A 695 2.31 16.96 -17.31
C ASN A 695 1.43 15.70 -17.52
N PRO A 696 1.45 15.08 -18.71
CA PRO A 696 0.46 14.07 -19.10
C PRO A 696 0.51 12.76 -18.31
N ASP A 697 1.56 12.52 -17.52
CA ASP A 697 1.70 11.37 -16.63
C ASP A 697 1.21 11.66 -15.21
N LEU A 698 0.78 12.89 -14.93
CA LEU A 698 0.38 13.34 -13.59
C LEU A 698 -0.72 12.47 -12.99
N PHE A 699 -1.74 12.18 -13.79
CA PHE A 699 -2.89 11.36 -13.40
C PHE A 699 -2.94 10.03 -14.18
N ALA A 700 -1.77 9.44 -14.47
CA ALA A 700 -1.67 8.18 -15.21
C ALA A 700 -2.46 7.03 -14.55
N ASN A 701 -2.56 7.00 -13.22
CA ASN A 701 -3.41 6.05 -12.51
C ASN A 701 -4.87 6.51 -12.52
N CYS A 702 -5.15 7.63 -11.87
CA CYS A 702 -6.47 8.31 -11.86
C CYS A 702 -6.37 9.68 -11.18
N TYR A 703 -7.41 10.48 -11.36
CA TYR A 703 -7.70 11.60 -10.47
C TYR A 703 -8.09 11.05 -9.11
N ARG A 704 -7.32 11.31 -8.07
CA ARG A 704 -7.68 11.04 -6.68
C ARG A 704 -7.97 12.37 -6.02
N PHE A 705 -9.19 12.56 -5.51
CA PHE A 705 -9.64 13.85 -5.01
C PHE A 705 -10.65 13.73 -3.90
N TRP A 706 -10.77 14.81 -3.13
CA TRP A 706 -11.66 14.89 -1.99
C TRP A 706 -12.78 15.91 -2.20
N LEU A 707 -13.94 15.54 -1.71
CA LEU A 707 -15.17 16.34 -1.71
C LEU A 707 -15.69 16.47 -0.28
N ARG A 708 -16.46 17.55 -0.02
CA ARG A 708 -17.16 17.74 1.25
C ARG A 708 -18.62 18.04 0.99
N LYS A 709 -19.52 17.43 1.78
CA LYS A 709 -20.92 17.81 1.80
C LYS A 709 -21.09 19.05 2.68
N PRO A 710 -21.67 20.14 2.22
CA PRO A 710 -21.99 21.29 3.07
C PRO A 710 -22.78 20.86 4.31
N ALA A 711 -22.60 21.61 5.44
CA ALA A 711 -23.24 21.32 6.72
C ALA A 711 -24.75 21.60 6.70
#